data_59703ebd37f3592fe03aa0179c4e550c
#
_entry.id   59703ebd37f3592fe03aa0179c4e550c
#
_cell.length_a   1.000
_cell.length_b   1.000
_cell.length_c   1.000
_cell.angle_alpha   90.00
_cell.angle_beta   90.00
_cell.angle_gamma   90.00
#
_symmetry.space_group_name_H-M   'P 1'
#
loop_
_entity.id
_entity.type
_entity.pdbx_description
1 polymer ?
#
loop_
_entity_poly.entity_id
_entity_poly.type
_entity_poly.pdbx_seq_one_letter_code
_entity_poly.pdbx_strand_id
1 'polypeptide(L)'
;MANILVIQVQGYLMENALPLVTVLIPIVGSILVGLLGLKDVRLSRAVAVIISAFTVYLTAEMFLAALNGYTLFYNLPALAGIAMSMKVDLTGSVFALFTAFIWFLAVLASLPYMAHDQRQVRYFTFLILTLGGCVGVFLCGDFLSLFLFFELMTLAAYALVVHTQSTDAMKAGANYLYLGIIGGLSLLSGIILLNSYTGTVLIEPLMQNLQNTGGAAVLIAILMIAGFGVKAGMVPLHIWLPQAHPVAPAPASALLSGIMIKTGAYGIIRIVTMLYTPSNELAESGLWHFTENIGHVIIWIGIITMLLAALMAVLQNNAKRLLAYSSISQMGYILMGVGAAGYLGYDGAMGFGGFTYHIINHAFFKSGFFILFGIIYTRLHEVNMDKLGGLWRKFPVTFAAFAVCAAGIMGIPGFNGYASKTLLHHAIVEAFEHHHLWDLWAAEKLFMLTSGLTVCYIAKLFISIFFGKLKPETEVKLGRKGQNENFIERVVAIMFIGIIAFLGLAPGAMVSRIIVPMTAPFTYNDYYVNYLLKTSVWNIHDLLGIAIALALGVGFYIFFKRKELFSYSLPDYVSVEYSVYNPAVKILGIAFTRVGRYIDESANRVYHGAPGILARTSVGVGFLDEKTFNLYGRRLVLFCAQAFEGLYSLWIATINRMFERAGKYLRTLFMTMFKFDYETRGDRRFQTFNISNIDFDLFIVLIVIGAILATSLLFIFN
;
A
#
# COMPACT_ATOMS: atom_id res chain seq x y z
N MET A 1 12.64 21.46 39.29
CA MET A 1 13.08 22.54 38.40
C MET A 1 13.90 21.91 37.28
N ALA A 2 13.29 21.60 36.17
CA ALA A 2 13.97 21.33 34.93
C ALA A 2 13.10 22.00 33.86
N ASN A 3 13.51 23.17 33.44
CA ASN A 3 13.03 23.79 32.21
C ASN A 3 13.35 22.82 31.08
N ILE A 4 12.41 21.97 30.70
CA ILE A 4 12.46 21.26 29.44
C ILE A 4 12.12 22.34 28.42
N LEU A 5 13.17 22.88 27.78
CA LEU A 5 13.06 23.62 26.55
C LEU A 5 12.13 22.81 25.63
N VAL A 6 10.95 23.34 25.35
CA VAL A 6 10.28 23.08 24.07
C VAL A 6 11.27 23.62 23.05
N ILE A 7 12.08 22.75 22.47
CA ILE A 7 12.89 23.09 21.33
C ILE A 7 11.90 23.39 20.23
N GLN A 8 11.56 24.66 20.03
CA GLN A 8 11.13 25.13 18.72
C GLN A 8 12.28 24.80 17.76
N VAL A 9 12.25 23.62 17.21
CA VAL A 9 13.11 23.24 16.12
C VAL A 9 12.60 24.06 14.93
N GLN A 10 13.10 25.28 14.78
CA GLN A 10 13.03 25.99 13.52
C GLN A 10 13.68 25.07 12.50
N GLY A 11 12.84 24.38 11.68
CA GLY A 11 13.31 23.44 10.68
C GLY A 11 14.18 24.18 9.66
N TYR A 12 15.47 23.96 9.68
CA TYR A 12 16.36 24.49 8.67
C TYR A 12 16.11 23.74 7.37
N LEU A 13 15.55 24.44 6.37
CA LEU A 13 15.38 23.90 5.03
C LEU A 13 16.76 23.80 4.35
N MET A 14 17.15 22.59 3.94
CA MET A 14 18.45 22.33 3.35
C MET A 14 18.27 21.64 2.00
N GLU A 15 18.69 22.32 0.91
CA GLU A 15 18.74 21.69 -0.41
C GLU A 15 19.79 20.60 -0.44
N ASN A 16 19.37 19.37 -0.76
CA ASN A 16 20.23 18.20 -0.75
C ASN A 16 19.69 17.11 -1.67
N ALA A 17 20.56 16.55 -2.49
CA ALA A 17 20.21 15.46 -3.40
C ALA A 17 20.05 14.08 -2.70
N LEU A 18 20.35 13.97 -1.41
CA LEU A 18 20.28 12.70 -0.68
C LEU A 18 18.92 11.98 -0.80
N PRO A 19 17.75 12.67 -0.71
CA PRO A 19 16.45 12.02 -0.93
C PRO A 19 16.33 11.35 -2.32
N LEU A 20 16.74 12.07 -3.38
CA LEU A 20 16.73 11.54 -4.74
C LEU A 20 17.67 10.34 -4.89
N VAL A 21 18.91 10.45 -4.42
CA VAL A 21 19.90 9.36 -4.47
C VAL A 21 19.40 8.12 -3.74
N THR A 22 18.77 8.30 -2.57
CA THR A 22 18.22 7.19 -1.78
C THR A 22 17.16 6.40 -2.52
N VAL A 23 16.34 7.06 -3.33
CA VAL A 23 15.31 6.40 -4.16
C VAL A 23 15.90 5.81 -5.43
N LEU A 24 16.83 6.50 -6.09
CA LEU A 24 17.44 6.02 -7.34
C LEU A 24 18.30 4.78 -7.12
N ILE A 25 18.99 4.64 -6.00
CA ILE A 25 19.84 3.48 -5.71
C ILE A 25 19.07 2.15 -5.82
N PRO A 26 17.94 1.91 -5.16
CA PRO A 26 17.20 0.67 -5.34
C PRO A 26 16.54 0.57 -6.72
N ILE A 27 16.11 1.66 -7.36
CA ILE A 27 15.51 1.63 -8.71
C ILE A 27 16.57 1.18 -9.74
N VAL A 28 17.70 1.89 -9.83
CA VAL A 28 18.81 1.54 -10.74
C VAL A 28 19.45 0.22 -10.33
N GLY A 29 19.60 0.02 -9.03
CA GLY A 29 20.12 -1.22 -8.46
C GLY A 29 19.29 -2.45 -8.81
N SER A 30 17.98 -2.33 -8.98
CA SER A 30 17.14 -3.43 -9.44
C SER A 30 17.51 -3.91 -10.85
N ILE A 31 17.91 -3.00 -11.73
CA ILE A 31 18.44 -3.34 -13.07
C ILE A 31 19.76 -4.11 -12.94
N LEU A 32 20.66 -3.67 -12.05
CA LEU A 32 21.91 -4.38 -11.79
C LEU A 32 21.66 -5.78 -11.21
N VAL A 33 20.72 -5.94 -10.30
CA VAL A 33 20.29 -7.25 -9.77
C VAL A 33 19.82 -8.16 -10.89
N GLY A 34 19.02 -7.65 -11.83
CA GLY A 34 18.56 -8.38 -13.00
C GLY A 34 19.70 -8.78 -13.93
N LEU A 35 20.52 -7.81 -14.37
CA LEU A 35 21.62 -8.04 -15.32
C LEU A 35 22.68 -9.00 -14.79
N LEU A 36 23.11 -8.82 -13.53
CA LEU A 36 24.08 -9.71 -12.92
C LEU A 36 23.52 -11.10 -12.66
N GLY A 37 22.19 -11.19 -12.40
CA GLY A 37 21.48 -12.44 -12.27
C GLY A 37 21.44 -13.29 -13.52
N LEU A 38 21.57 -12.68 -14.71
CA LEU A 38 21.71 -13.42 -15.98
C LEU A 38 23.04 -14.21 -16.06
N LYS A 39 24.07 -13.74 -15.34
CA LYS A 39 25.39 -14.38 -15.30
C LYS A 39 25.43 -15.43 -14.15
N ASP A 40 25.06 -15.01 -12.94
CA ASP A 40 25.04 -15.88 -11.76
C ASP A 40 23.99 -15.38 -10.76
N VAL A 41 23.09 -16.26 -10.35
CA VAL A 41 22.05 -15.98 -9.33
C VAL A 41 22.67 -15.57 -7.98
N ARG A 42 23.87 -16.04 -7.66
CA ARG A 42 24.58 -15.65 -6.41
C ARG A 42 24.92 -14.17 -6.41
N LEU A 43 25.36 -13.62 -7.56
CA LEU A 43 25.61 -12.18 -7.70
C LEU A 43 24.33 -11.37 -7.53
N SER A 44 23.22 -11.78 -8.15
CA SER A 44 21.92 -11.14 -7.97
C SER A 44 21.52 -11.05 -6.49
N ARG A 45 21.66 -12.14 -5.74
CA ARG A 45 21.37 -12.19 -4.31
C ARG A 45 22.29 -11.27 -3.48
N ALA A 46 23.60 -11.31 -3.75
CA ALA A 46 24.58 -10.50 -3.04
C ALA A 46 24.33 -9.00 -3.27
N VAL A 47 24.08 -8.59 -4.53
CA VAL A 47 23.80 -7.20 -4.86
C VAL A 47 22.47 -6.73 -4.26
N ALA A 48 21.44 -7.58 -4.23
CA ALA A 48 20.18 -7.24 -3.56
C ALA A 48 20.38 -6.98 -2.05
N VAL A 49 21.20 -7.77 -1.37
CA VAL A 49 21.56 -7.53 0.04
C VAL A 49 22.33 -6.24 0.22
N ILE A 50 23.34 -5.97 -0.63
CA ILE A 50 24.15 -4.75 -0.56
C ILE A 50 23.28 -3.51 -0.78
N ILE A 51 22.41 -3.50 -1.81
CA ILE A 51 21.54 -2.36 -2.12
C ILE A 51 20.57 -2.12 -0.96
N SER A 52 19.93 -3.16 -0.43
CA SER A 52 19.01 -3.00 0.69
C SER A 52 19.70 -2.50 1.95
N ALA A 53 20.90 -2.99 2.27
CA ALA A 53 21.71 -2.50 3.40
C ALA A 53 22.15 -1.04 3.21
N PHE A 54 22.56 -0.68 1.99
CA PHE A 54 22.96 0.69 1.67
C PHE A 54 21.77 1.66 1.73
N THR A 55 20.59 1.22 1.31
CA THR A 55 19.35 2.02 1.48
C THR A 55 19.03 2.24 2.96
N VAL A 56 19.27 1.26 3.86
CA VAL A 56 19.15 1.46 5.31
C VAL A 56 20.12 2.55 5.79
N TYR A 57 21.36 2.52 5.35
CA TYR A 57 22.36 3.53 5.72
C TYR A 57 21.92 4.94 5.30
N LEU A 58 21.49 5.12 4.03
CA LEU A 58 21.07 6.44 3.54
C LEU A 58 19.81 6.96 4.24
N THR A 59 18.85 6.08 4.53
CA THR A 59 17.65 6.46 5.28
C THR A 59 17.96 6.78 6.74
N ALA A 60 18.97 6.14 7.34
CA ALA A 60 19.46 6.48 8.68
C ALA A 60 20.13 7.86 8.72
N GLU A 61 20.93 8.22 7.72
CA GLU A 61 21.52 9.56 7.59
C GLU A 61 20.44 10.65 7.50
N MET A 62 19.39 10.43 6.69
CA MET A 62 18.25 11.35 6.59
C MET A 62 17.49 11.47 7.92
N PHE A 63 17.30 10.35 8.62
CA PHE A 63 16.66 10.34 9.93
C PHE A 63 17.48 11.14 10.96
N LEU A 64 18.79 10.97 10.99
CA LEU A 64 19.68 11.74 11.89
C LEU A 64 19.66 13.23 11.56
N ALA A 65 19.65 13.59 10.26
CA ALA A 65 19.51 14.99 9.85
C ALA A 65 18.16 15.58 10.32
N ALA A 66 17.07 14.84 10.14
CA ALA A 66 15.75 15.29 10.55
C ALA A 66 15.59 15.39 12.08
N LEU A 67 16.21 14.50 12.86
CA LEU A 67 16.28 14.61 14.33
C LEU A 67 17.03 15.86 14.80
N ASN A 68 18.03 16.32 14.02
CA ASN A 68 18.76 17.56 14.29
C ASN A 68 18.04 18.81 13.76
N GLY A 69 16.79 18.68 13.32
CA GLY A 69 15.94 19.79 12.87
C GLY A 69 16.14 20.20 11.41
N TYR A 70 16.86 19.44 10.60
CA TYR A 70 16.99 19.73 9.18
C TYR A 70 15.86 19.07 8.40
N THR A 71 15.17 19.85 7.57
CA THR A 71 14.25 19.35 6.52
C THR A 71 15.00 19.35 5.20
N LEU A 72 15.26 18.16 4.66
CA LEU A 72 15.95 18.04 3.38
C LEU A 72 14.94 18.20 2.24
N PHE A 73 15.30 18.99 1.22
CA PHE A 73 14.47 19.11 0.03
C PHE A 73 15.31 19.04 -1.24
N TYR A 74 14.64 18.62 -2.32
CA TYR A 74 15.22 18.60 -3.66
C TYR A 74 14.12 18.83 -4.69
N ASN A 75 14.32 19.83 -5.55
CA ASN A 75 13.38 20.12 -6.62
C ASN A 75 13.60 19.17 -7.79
N LEU A 76 12.51 18.53 -8.20
CA LEU A 76 12.47 17.69 -9.39
C LEU A 76 12.00 18.53 -10.58
N PRO A 77 12.34 18.20 -11.85
CA PRO A 77 11.74 18.85 -12.99
C PRO A 77 10.23 18.74 -13.00
N ALA A 78 9.60 19.80 -13.48
CA ALA A 78 8.14 19.83 -13.59
C ALA A 78 7.65 18.80 -14.61
N LEU A 79 6.57 18.10 -14.27
CA LEU A 79 5.86 17.19 -15.16
C LEU A 79 4.56 17.86 -15.62
N ALA A 80 4.38 18.01 -16.94
CA ALA A 80 3.21 18.66 -17.53
C ALA A 80 2.91 20.06 -16.94
N GLY A 81 3.95 20.81 -16.58
CA GLY A 81 3.82 22.14 -15.96
C GLY A 81 3.55 22.14 -14.45
N ILE A 82 3.43 20.99 -13.81
CA ILE A 82 3.26 20.85 -12.36
C ILE A 82 4.62 20.63 -11.71
N ALA A 83 4.99 21.49 -10.78
CA ALA A 83 6.23 21.39 -10.03
C ALA A 83 6.24 20.12 -9.17
N MET A 84 7.38 19.42 -9.16
CA MET A 84 7.60 18.21 -8.35
C MET A 84 8.76 18.43 -7.39
N SER A 85 8.70 17.77 -6.24
CA SER A 85 9.70 17.93 -5.19
C SER A 85 9.85 16.70 -4.31
N MET A 86 11.02 16.55 -3.72
CA MET A 86 11.23 15.68 -2.57
C MET A 86 11.41 16.55 -1.33
N LYS A 87 10.73 16.21 -0.24
CA LYS A 87 10.80 16.92 1.03
C LYS A 87 10.76 15.90 2.17
N VAL A 88 11.84 15.84 2.92
CA VAL A 88 12.03 14.86 3.99
C VAL A 88 11.92 15.55 5.32
N ASP A 89 10.76 15.47 5.93
CA ASP A 89 10.53 15.81 7.33
C ASP A 89 10.82 14.60 8.23
N LEU A 90 10.73 14.79 9.55
CA LEU A 90 11.00 13.71 10.50
C LEU A 90 10.04 12.53 10.31
N THR A 91 8.76 12.79 9.97
CA THR A 91 7.78 11.74 9.74
C THR A 91 8.13 10.89 8.52
N GLY A 92 8.46 11.51 7.38
CA GLY A 92 8.92 10.81 6.18
C GLY A 92 10.20 10.03 6.41
N SER A 93 11.16 10.61 7.12
CA SER A 93 12.46 9.95 7.42
C SER A 93 12.30 8.71 8.31
N VAL A 94 11.48 8.78 9.36
CA VAL A 94 11.16 7.63 10.23
C VAL A 94 10.51 6.52 9.43
N PHE A 95 9.52 6.85 8.58
CA PHE A 95 8.82 5.86 7.76
C PHE A 95 9.73 5.24 6.70
N ALA A 96 10.62 6.02 6.08
CA ALA A 96 11.62 5.50 5.16
C ALA A 96 12.62 4.57 5.86
N LEU A 97 13.10 4.93 7.06
CA LEU A 97 14.06 4.15 7.82
C LEU A 97 13.54 2.78 8.22
N PHE A 98 12.35 2.69 8.88
CA PHE A 98 11.84 1.39 9.25
C PHE A 98 11.42 0.56 8.02
N THR A 99 11.00 1.21 6.93
CA THR A 99 10.74 0.55 5.65
C THR A 99 12.00 -0.12 5.11
N ALA A 100 13.08 0.64 4.95
CA ALA A 100 14.35 0.11 4.45
C ALA A 100 14.88 -1.02 5.34
N PHE A 101 14.78 -0.87 6.67
CA PHE A 101 15.24 -1.85 7.63
C PHE A 101 14.44 -3.17 7.55
N ILE A 102 13.11 -3.12 7.55
CA ILE A 102 12.26 -4.30 7.39
C ILE A 102 12.49 -4.95 6.03
N TRP A 103 12.73 -4.13 4.99
CA TRP A 103 13.05 -4.62 3.66
C TRP A 103 14.35 -5.40 3.64
N PHE A 104 15.39 -4.88 4.29
CA PHE A 104 16.65 -5.59 4.47
C PHE A 104 16.47 -6.95 5.16
N LEU A 105 15.68 -7.02 6.24
CA LEU A 105 15.34 -8.30 6.89
C LEU A 105 14.58 -9.25 5.96
N ALA A 106 13.66 -8.74 5.15
CA ALA A 106 12.93 -9.54 4.18
C ALA A 106 13.83 -10.06 3.05
N VAL A 107 14.81 -9.26 2.58
CA VAL A 107 15.82 -9.69 1.61
C VAL A 107 16.66 -10.81 2.21
N LEU A 108 17.15 -10.68 3.45
CA LEU A 108 17.89 -11.75 4.14
C LEU A 108 17.06 -13.03 4.28
N ALA A 109 15.80 -12.92 4.72
CA ALA A 109 14.88 -14.04 4.83
C ALA A 109 14.56 -14.69 3.47
N SER A 110 14.63 -13.93 2.38
CA SER A 110 14.41 -14.42 1.03
C SER A 110 15.54 -15.31 0.52
N LEU A 111 16.75 -15.16 1.04
CA LEU A 111 17.90 -15.98 0.59
C LEU A 111 17.64 -17.50 0.78
N PRO A 112 17.30 -17.99 1.98
CA PRO A 112 16.96 -19.40 2.16
C PRO A 112 15.57 -19.73 1.60
N TYR A 113 14.60 -18.82 1.65
CA TYR A 113 13.24 -19.05 1.16
C TYR A 113 13.20 -19.35 -0.33
N MET A 114 13.96 -18.61 -1.14
CA MET A 114 14.04 -18.74 -2.60
C MET A 114 15.12 -19.71 -3.07
N ALA A 115 15.82 -20.41 -2.17
CA ALA A 115 17.00 -21.19 -2.53
C ALA A 115 16.75 -22.25 -3.62
N HIS A 116 15.55 -22.78 -3.69
CA HIS A 116 15.13 -23.81 -4.66
C HIS A 116 14.17 -23.30 -5.74
N ASP A 117 13.87 -21.98 -5.76
CA ASP A 117 13.02 -21.38 -6.78
C ASP A 117 13.82 -21.13 -8.06
N GLN A 118 13.22 -21.44 -9.22
CA GLN A 118 13.88 -21.25 -10.52
C GLN A 118 13.87 -19.78 -10.98
N ARG A 119 12.98 -18.94 -10.42
CA ARG A 119 12.76 -17.56 -10.85
C ARG A 119 13.32 -16.53 -9.87
N GLN A 120 14.41 -16.87 -9.21
CA GLN A 120 15.01 -16.04 -8.15
C GLN A 120 15.41 -14.65 -8.65
N VAL A 121 16.03 -14.58 -9.85
CA VAL A 121 16.48 -13.30 -10.42
C VAL A 121 15.31 -12.34 -10.57
N ARG A 122 14.19 -12.79 -11.16
CA ARG A 122 12.96 -12.01 -11.27
C ARG A 122 12.47 -11.54 -9.89
N TYR A 123 12.44 -12.45 -8.92
CA TYR A 123 12.00 -12.13 -7.57
C TYR A 123 12.83 -11.02 -6.94
N PHE A 124 14.17 -11.16 -6.91
CA PHE A 124 15.04 -10.17 -6.29
C PHE A 124 15.04 -8.84 -7.06
N THR A 125 14.94 -8.85 -8.38
CA THR A 125 14.82 -7.64 -9.21
C THR A 125 13.61 -6.82 -8.80
N PHE A 126 12.42 -7.43 -8.80
CA PHE A 126 11.19 -6.73 -8.45
C PHE A 126 11.10 -6.41 -6.96
N LEU A 127 11.72 -7.22 -6.10
CA LEU A 127 11.83 -6.93 -4.67
C LEU A 127 12.58 -5.61 -4.43
N ILE A 128 13.71 -5.41 -5.08
CA ILE A 128 14.52 -4.18 -4.94
C ILE A 128 13.87 -2.99 -5.67
N LEU A 129 13.22 -3.19 -6.82
CA LEU A 129 12.47 -2.13 -7.50
C LEU A 129 11.32 -1.60 -6.64
N THR A 130 10.59 -2.52 -5.98
CA THR A 130 9.49 -2.16 -5.07
C THR A 130 9.99 -1.38 -3.85
N LEU A 131 11.20 -1.68 -3.34
CA LEU A 131 11.85 -0.90 -2.27
C LEU A 131 11.98 0.57 -2.67
N GLY A 132 12.49 0.83 -3.90
CA GLY A 132 12.63 2.20 -4.41
C GLY A 132 11.31 2.95 -4.46
N GLY A 133 10.25 2.31 -4.96
CA GLY A 133 8.91 2.89 -4.96
C GLY A 133 8.38 3.18 -3.56
N CYS A 134 8.53 2.24 -2.61
CA CYS A 134 8.07 2.44 -1.22
C CYS A 134 8.81 3.59 -0.51
N VAL A 135 10.14 3.64 -0.63
CA VAL A 135 10.94 4.70 -0.02
C VAL A 135 10.58 6.05 -0.66
N GLY A 136 10.41 6.08 -2.00
CA GLY A 136 10.00 7.28 -2.73
C GLY A 136 8.70 7.88 -2.20
N VAL A 137 7.68 7.06 -1.91
CA VAL A 137 6.41 7.54 -1.34
C VAL A 137 6.61 8.34 -0.05
N PHE A 138 7.51 7.93 0.83
CA PHE A 138 7.73 8.60 2.13
C PHE A 138 8.60 9.85 2.05
N LEU A 139 9.34 10.04 0.94
CA LEU A 139 10.28 11.13 0.76
C LEU A 139 9.77 12.25 -0.16
N CYS A 140 8.51 12.16 -0.66
CA CYS A 140 7.92 13.17 -1.54
C CYS A 140 7.46 14.43 -0.79
N GLY A 141 7.62 15.58 -1.45
CA GLY A 141 7.14 16.88 -0.98
C GLY A 141 5.81 17.31 -1.61
N ASP A 142 5.34 16.58 -2.63
CA ASP A 142 4.10 16.85 -3.34
C ASP A 142 3.33 15.57 -3.67
N PHE A 143 2.03 15.71 -3.91
CA PHE A 143 1.15 14.58 -4.19
C PHE A 143 1.36 13.94 -5.56
N LEU A 144 1.89 14.69 -6.55
CA LEU A 144 2.15 14.12 -7.88
C LEU A 144 3.38 13.19 -7.84
N SER A 145 4.47 13.62 -7.22
CA SER A 145 5.65 12.77 -6.98
C SER A 145 5.30 11.54 -6.15
N LEU A 146 4.49 11.73 -5.08
CA LEU A 146 3.99 10.64 -4.27
C LEU A 146 3.19 9.64 -5.09
N PHE A 147 2.27 10.10 -5.96
CA PHE A 147 1.50 9.26 -6.88
C PHE A 147 2.41 8.44 -7.81
N LEU A 148 3.44 9.05 -8.40
CA LEU A 148 4.34 8.35 -9.31
C LEU A 148 5.08 7.20 -8.62
N PHE A 149 5.63 7.41 -7.42
CA PHE A 149 6.29 6.36 -6.67
C PHE A 149 5.31 5.31 -6.14
N PHE A 150 4.10 5.71 -5.80
CA PHE A 150 3.02 4.84 -5.38
C PHE A 150 2.60 3.88 -6.50
N GLU A 151 2.50 4.36 -7.74
CA GLU A 151 2.22 3.52 -8.90
C GLU A 151 3.41 2.63 -9.28
N LEU A 152 4.64 3.15 -9.24
CA LEU A 152 5.84 2.33 -9.43
C LEU A 152 5.88 1.15 -8.45
N MET A 153 5.64 1.43 -7.16
CA MET A 153 5.53 0.39 -6.13
C MET A 153 4.43 -0.61 -6.44
N THR A 154 3.25 -0.14 -6.87
CA THR A 154 2.09 -0.98 -7.17
C THR A 154 2.38 -1.93 -8.32
N LEU A 155 2.92 -1.41 -9.40
CA LEU A 155 3.27 -2.21 -10.59
C LEU A 155 4.42 -3.20 -10.32
N ALA A 156 5.47 -2.76 -9.62
CA ALA A 156 6.57 -3.64 -9.26
C ALA A 156 6.13 -4.79 -8.34
N ALA A 157 5.29 -4.51 -7.36
CA ALA A 157 4.77 -5.51 -6.43
C ALA A 157 3.81 -6.52 -7.08
N TYR A 158 3.14 -6.17 -8.18
CA TYR A 158 2.36 -7.14 -8.95
C TYR A 158 3.20 -8.37 -9.31
N ALA A 159 4.45 -8.18 -9.77
CA ALA A 159 5.35 -9.28 -10.10
C ALA A 159 5.69 -10.18 -8.91
N LEU A 160 5.69 -9.63 -7.68
CA LEU A 160 5.88 -10.39 -6.45
C LEU A 160 4.63 -11.19 -6.07
N VAL A 161 3.42 -10.62 -6.28
CA VAL A 161 2.14 -11.30 -6.02
C VAL A 161 1.96 -12.49 -6.96
N VAL A 162 2.21 -12.30 -8.27
CA VAL A 162 2.05 -13.36 -9.28
C VAL A 162 3.29 -14.25 -9.43
N HIS A 163 4.22 -14.21 -8.47
CA HIS A 163 5.52 -14.89 -8.59
C HIS A 163 5.41 -16.38 -8.94
N THR A 164 4.48 -17.09 -8.32
CA THR A 164 4.27 -18.53 -8.56
C THR A 164 3.66 -18.84 -9.92
N GLN A 165 3.02 -17.87 -10.58
CA GLN A 165 2.31 -18.01 -11.87
C GLN A 165 1.25 -19.12 -11.87
N SER A 166 0.76 -19.55 -10.70
CA SER A 166 -0.39 -20.44 -10.62
C SER A 166 -1.67 -19.71 -11.03
N THR A 167 -2.70 -20.47 -11.42
CA THR A 167 -4.01 -19.90 -11.78
C THR A 167 -4.57 -18.99 -10.67
N ASP A 168 -4.40 -19.40 -9.41
CA ASP A 168 -4.85 -18.60 -8.26
C ASP A 168 -3.99 -17.34 -8.07
N ALA A 169 -2.67 -17.42 -8.30
CA ALA A 169 -1.80 -16.27 -8.25
C ALA A 169 -2.13 -15.25 -9.35
N MET A 170 -2.44 -15.71 -10.57
CA MET A 170 -2.84 -14.83 -11.67
C MET A 170 -4.18 -14.14 -11.39
N LYS A 171 -5.18 -14.85 -10.84
CA LYS A 171 -6.46 -14.25 -10.41
C LYS A 171 -6.27 -13.22 -9.31
N ALA A 172 -5.50 -13.55 -8.27
CA ALA A 172 -5.20 -12.64 -7.17
C ALA A 172 -4.43 -11.40 -7.65
N GLY A 173 -3.47 -11.61 -8.56
CA GLY A 173 -2.72 -10.53 -9.20
C GLY A 173 -3.60 -9.62 -10.03
N ALA A 174 -4.53 -10.17 -10.81
CA ALA A 174 -5.48 -9.38 -11.59
C ALA A 174 -6.33 -8.47 -10.68
N ASN A 175 -6.88 -9.01 -9.58
CA ASN A 175 -7.65 -8.21 -8.62
C ASN A 175 -6.80 -7.14 -7.93
N TYR A 176 -5.54 -7.46 -7.59
CA TYR A 176 -4.56 -6.50 -7.06
C TYR A 176 -4.32 -5.35 -8.04
N LEU A 177 -4.10 -5.68 -9.32
CA LEU A 177 -3.78 -4.70 -10.36
C LEU A 177 -5.00 -3.85 -10.72
N TYR A 178 -6.18 -4.44 -10.94
CA TYR A 178 -7.40 -3.69 -11.28
C TYR A 178 -7.79 -2.71 -10.18
N LEU A 179 -7.79 -3.14 -8.91
CA LEU A 179 -8.06 -2.22 -7.81
C LEU A 179 -6.96 -1.16 -7.66
N GLY A 180 -5.69 -1.53 -7.90
CA GLY A 180 -4.58 -0.59 -7.93
C GLY A 180 -4.78 0.50 -8.98
N ILE A 181 -5.13 0.14 -10.22
CA ILE A 181 -5.38 1.09 -11.32
C ILE A 181 -6.59 1.98 -11.01
N ILE A 182 -7.71 1.41 -10.55
CA ILE A 182 -8.89 2.21 -10.19
C ILE A 182 -8.55 3.19 -9.08
N GLY A 183 -7.83 2.75 -8.04
CA GLY A 183 -7.37 3.60 -6.96
C GLY A 183 -6.41 4.69 -7.42
N GLY A 184 -5.44 4.33 -8.28
CA GLY A 184 -4.48 5.26 -8.85
C GLY A 184 -5.15 6.33 -9.73
N LEU A 185 -6.10 5.95 -10.58
CA LEU A 185 -6.87 6.91 -11.39
C LEU A 185 -7.74 7.82 -10.52
N SER A 186 -8.34 7.31 -9.46
CA SER A 186 -9.06 8.12 -8.48
C SER A 186 -8.13 9.14 -7.82
N LEU A 187 -6.96 8.69 -7.35
CA LEU A 187 -5.95 9.55 -6.74
C LEU A 187 -5.47 10.64 -7.70
N LEU A 188 -5.11 10.26 -8.93
CA LEU A 188 -4.65 11.21 -9.95
C LEU A 188 -5.73 12.25 -10.27
N SER A 189 -6.99 11.82 -10.38
CA SER A 189 -8.12 12.75 -10.60
C SER A 189 -8.24 13.76 -9.46
N GLY A 190 -8.10 13.31 -8.21
CA GLY A 190 -8.10 14.18 -7.03
C GLY A 190 -6.92 15.17 -7.05
N ILE A 191 -5.72 14.74 -7.44
CA ILE A 191 -4.52 15.58 -7.55
C ILE A 191 -4.70 16.65 -8.65
N ILE A 192 -5.24 16.29 -9.81
CA ILE A 192 -5.51 17.24 -10.91
C ILE A 192 -6.53 18.29 -10.47
N LEU A 193 -7.61 17.86 -9.79
CA LEU A 193 -8.60 18.79 -9.25
C LEU A 193 -7.97 19.70 -8.18
N LEU A 194 -7.16 19.15 -7.26
CA LEU A 194 -6.43 19.94 -6.27
C LEU A 194 -5.62 21.04 -6.96
N ASN A 195 -4.81 20.69 -7.95
CA ASN A 195 -4.01 21.65 -8.71
C ASN A 195 -4.87 22.71 -9.41
N SER A 196 -6.01 22.30 -9.98
CA SER A 196 -6.94 23.23 -10.67
C SER A 196 -7.53 24.29 -9.75
N TYR A 197 -7.81 23.93 -8.49
CA TYR A 197 -8.47 24.83 -7.54
C TYR A 197 -7.49 25.62 -6.67
N THR A 198 -6.32 25.07 -6.37
CA THR A 198 -5.34 25.67 -5.45
C THR A 198 -4.09 26.21 -6.15
N GLY A 199 -3.85 25.81 -7.40
CA GLY A 199 -2.63 26.14 -8.15
C GLY A 199 -1.39 25.36 -7.68
N THR A 200 -1.52 24.42 -6.72
CA THR A 200 -0.40 23.65 -6.15
C THR A 200 -0.82 22.22 -5.85
N VAL A 201 0.18 21.32 -5.81
CA VAL A 201 0.03 19.94 -5.35
C VAL A 201 0.96 19.62 -4.17
N LEU A 202 1.56 20.63 -3.55
CA LEU A 202 2.45 20.47 -2.41
C LEU A 202 1.73 19.84 -1.21
N ILE A 203 2.47 19.07 -0.43
CA ILE A 203 1.98 18.48 0.83
C ILE A 203 2.16 19.52 1.93
N GLU A 204 1.17 20.41 2.04
CA GLU A 204 1.15 21.53 2.99
C GLU A 204 -0.28 21.88 3.40
N PRO A 205 -0.50 22.69 4.46
CA PRO A 205 -1.83 23.16 4.87
C PRO A 205 -2.46 24.05 3.80
N LEU A 206 -3.58 23.60 3.20
CA LEU A 206 -4.29 24.28 2.12
C LEU A 206 -5.77 24.54 2.40
N MET A 207 -6.22 24.37 3.67
CA MET A 207 -7.65 24.55 3.99
C MET A 207 -8.15 25.94 3.66
N GLN A 208 -7.36 27.00 3.85
CA GLN A 208 -7.72 28.38 3.48
C GLN A 208 -7.95 28.55 1.98
N ASN A 209 -7.30 27.75 1.13
CA ASN A 209 -7.50 27.78 -0.33
C ASN A 209 -8.73 26.95 -0.74
N LEU A 210 -9.03 25.89 0.02
CA LEU A 210 -10.10 24.94 -0.28
C LEU A 210 -11.47 25.36 0.27
N GLN A 211 -11.53 26.17 1.34
CA GLN A 211 -12.79 26.55 2.01
C GLN A 211 -13.83 27.19 1.08
N ASN A 212 -13.40 27.93 0.06
CA ASN A 212 -14.28 28.64 -0.86
C ASN A 212 -14.63 27.82 -2.12
N THR A 213 -14.14 26.58 -2.23
CA THR A 213 -14.36 25.73 -3.42
C THR A 213 -15.65 24.90 -3.33
N GLY A 214 -16.39 25.00 -2.23
CA GLY A 214 -17.65 24.28 -2.01
C GLY A 214 -17.52 22.77 -2.13
N GLY A 215 -18.36 22.14 -2.95
CA GLY A 215 -18.37 20.69 -3.16
C GLY A 215 -17.08 20.12 -3.77
N ALA A 216 -16.22 20.94 -4.38
CA ALA A 216 -14.96 20.48 -4.96
C ALA A 216 -13.99 19.98 -3.88
N ALA A 217 -13.91 20.66 -2.71
CA ALA A 217 -13.08 20.21 -1.60
C ALA A 217 -13.49 18.79 -1.14
N VAL A 218 -14.80 18.52 -1.02
CA VAL A 218 -15.33 17.20 -0.67
C VAL A 218 -14.94 16.16 -1.73
N LEU A 219 -15.11 16.49 -3.01
CA LEU A 219 -14.78 15.57 -4.11
C LEU A 219 -13.29 15.23 -4.15
N ILE A 220 -12.42 16.23 -3.97
CA ILE A 220 -10.96 16.03 -3.89
C ILE A 220 -10.63 15.07 -2.74
N ALA A 221 -11.19 15.32 -1.54
CA ALA A 221 -10.98 14.45 -0.39
C ALA A 221 -11.41 13.00 -0.66
N ILE A 222 -12.62 12.81 -1.20
CA ILE A 222 -13.16 11.47 -1.53
C ILE A 222 -12.24 10.75 -2.53
N LEU A 223 -11.87 11.41 -3.62
CA LEU A 223 -11.05 10.81 -4.67
C LEU A 223 -9.67 10.42 -4.16
N MET A 224 -9.01 11.30 -3.41
CA MET A 224 -7.66 11.03 -2.90
C MET A 224 -7.68 9.99 -1.77
N ILE A 225 -8.63 10.08 -0.83
CA ILE A 225 -8.75 9.11 0.28
C ILE A 225 -9.16 7.73 -0.26
N ALA A 226 -10.07 7.65 -1.24
CA ALA A 226 -10.43 6.39 -1.88
C ALA A 226 -9.21 5.77 -2.59
N GLY A 227 -8.45 6.56 -3.33
CA GLY A 227 -7.25 6.09 -4.03
C GLY A 227 -6.21 5.48 -3.09
N PHE A 228 -5.85 6.18 -2.02
CA PHE A 228 -4.96 5.65 -0.99
C PHE A 228 -5.61 4.52 -0.17
N GLY A 229 -6.93 4.57 0.03
CA GLY A 229 -7.71 3.59 0.76
C GLY A 229 -7.69 2.19 0.14
N VAL A 230 -7.64 2.09 -1.19
CA VAL A 230 -7.42 0.80 -1.88
C VAL A 230 -6.15 0.14 -1.37
N LYS A 231 -5.03 0.87 -1.34
CA LYS A 231 -3.75 0.32 -0.90
C LYS A 231 -3.71 0.09 0.61
N ALA A 232 -4.32 0.97 1.40
CA ALA A 232 -4.45 0.82 2.85
C ALA A 232 -5.29 -0.41 3.26
N GLY A 233 -6.04 -1.00 2.33
CA GLY A 233 -6.94 -2.12 2.64
C GLY A 233 -8.18 -1.67 3.43
N MET A 234 -8.64 -0.45 3.21
CA MET A 234 -9.82 0.13 3.80
C MET A 234 -11.08 -0.60 3.29
N VAL A 235 -12.00 -0.97 4.17
CA VAL A 235 -13.29 -1.56 3.76
C VAL A 235 -14.15 -0.47 3.08
N PRO A 236 -14.77 -0.75 1.91
CA PRO A 236 -14.84 -2.04 1.21
C PRO A 236 -13.68 -2.37 0.25
N LEU A 237 -12.70 -1.50 0.05
CA LEU A 237 -11.65 -1.58 -0.97
C LEU A 237 -10.53 -2.63 -0.69
N HIS A 238 -10.69 -3.44 0.33
CA HIS A 238 -9.68 -4.35 0.91
C HIS A 238 -9.55 -5.73 0.23
N ILE A 239 -10.44 -6.11 -0.67
CA ILE A 239 -10.61 -7.52 -1.12
C ILE A 239 -9.38 -8.13 -1.79
N TRP A 240 -8.50 -7.33 -2.37
CA TRP A 240 -7.27 -7.81 -2.98
C TRP A 240 -6.29 -8.43 -1.97
N LEU A 241 -6.29 -7.93 -0.73
CA LEU A 241 -5.30 -8.29 0.29
C LEU A 241 -5.43 -9.77 0.73
N PRO A 242 -6.62 -10.28 1.12
CA PRO A 242 -6.80 -11.68 1.49
C PRO A 242 -6.61 -12.66 0.34
N GLN A 243 -6.61 -12.19 -0.90
CA GLN A 243 -6.36 -12.99 -2.10
C GLN A 243 -4.87 -13.02 -2.46
N ALA A 244 -4.17 -11.89 -2.33
CA ALA A 244 -2.75 -11.76 -2.66
C ALA A 244 -1.83 -12.53 -1.68
N HIS A 245 -2.08 -12.45 -0.37
CA HIS A 245 -1.20 -13.03 0.63
C HIS A 245 -1.04 -14.57 0.57
N PRO A 246 -2.09 -15.37 0.35
CA PRO A 246 -1.94 -16.82 0.27
C PRO A 246 -1.01 -17.27 -0.85
N VAL A 247 -1.02 -16.58 -1.99
CA VAL A 247 -0.31 -16.95 -3.22
C VAL A 247 1.09 -16.35 -3.32
N ALA A 248 1.31 -15.16 -2.75
CA ALA A 248 2.61 -14.50 -2.75
C ALA A 248 3.64 -15.26 -1.89
N PRO A 249 4.94 -15.20 -2.24
CA PRO A 249 6.01 -15.69 -1.37
C PRO A 249 5.94 -15.04 0.03
N ALA A 250 6.25 -15.79 1.08
CA ALA A 250 6.10 -15.29 2.45
C ALA A 250 6.92 -14.01 2.75
N PRO A 251 8.18 -13.85 2.31
CA PRO A 251 8.88 -12.58 2.51
C PRO A 251 8.27 -11.41 1.71
N ALA A 252 7.71 -11.67 0.51
CA ALA A 252 6.94 -10.65 -0.22
C ALA A 252 5.64 -10.29 0.53
N SER A 253 4.94 -11.28 1.09
CA SER A 253 3.77 -11.06 1.93
C SER A 253 4.10 -10.25 3.20
N ALA A 254 5.29 -10.43 3.77
CA ALA A 254 5.77 -9.61 4.88
C ALA A 254 5.87 -8.13 4.53
N LEU A 255 6.34 -7.81 3.32
CA LEU A 255 6.46 -6.45 2.82
C LEU A 255 5.10 -5.86 2.40
N LEU A 256 4.26 -6.65 1.73
CA LEU A 256 2.88 -6.24 1.40
C LEU A 256 2.11 -5.83 2.65
N SER A 257 2.15 -6.64 3.70
CA SER A 257 1.44 -6.40 4.97
C SER A 257 2.17 -5.40 5.87
N GLY A 258 3.49 -5.57 6.01
CA GLY A 258 4.31 -4.78 6.94
C GLY A 258 4.53 -3.35 6.48
N ILE A 259 4.66 -3.10 5.17
CA ILE A 259 5.09 -1.82 4.62
C ILE A 259 4.10 -1.25 3.61
N MET A 260 3.78 -1.98 2.55
CA MET A 260 3.10 -1.39 1.39
C MET A 260 1.69 -0.85 1.72
N ILE A 261 0.94 -1.51 2.61
CA ILE A 261 -0.36 -0.96 3.05
C ILE A 261 -0.20 0.35 3.84
N LYS A 262 0.98 0.60 4.44
CA LYS A 262 1.26 1.85 5.16
C LYS A 262 1.50 3.03 4.23
N THR A 263 1.91 2.80 2.98
CA THR A 263 2.00 3.88 1.98
C THR A 263 0.62 4.47 1.70
N GLY A 264 -0.43 3.63 1.66
CA GLY A 264 -1.81 4.11 1.58
C GLY A 264 -2.25 4.89 2.82
N ALA A 265 -1.95 4.37 4.03
CA ALA A 265 -2.21 5.11 5.26
C ALA A 265 -1.46 6.44 5.31
N TYR A 266 -0.19 6.47 4.88
CA TYR A 266 0.61 7.69 4.82
C TYR A 266 -0.02 8.77 3.94
N GLY A 267 -0.53 8.40 2.76
CA GLY A 267 -1.27 9.33 1.91
C GLY A 267 -2.52 9.91 2.62
N ILE A 268 -3.30 9.05 3.29
CA ILE A 268 -4.48 9.50 4.07
C ILE A 268 -4.06 10.41 5.23
N ILE A 269 -2.96 10.09 5.93
CA ILE A 269 -2.40 10.93 6.99
C ILE A 269 -2.08 12.31 6.43
N ARG A 270 -1.33 12.39 5.31
CA ARG A 270 -0.98 13.67 4.69
C ARG A 270 -2.19 14.49 4.23
N ILE A 271 -3.28 13.84 3.84
CA ILE A 271 -4.53 14.53 3.50
C ILE A 271 -5.19 15.08 4.77
N VAL A 272 -5.44 14.23 5.77
CA VAL A 272 -6.28 14.58 6.93
C VAL A 272 -5.56 15.51 7.90
N THR A 273 -4.27 15.25 8.17
CA THR A 273 -3.52 15.97 9.21
C THR A 273 -2.61 17.08 8.65
N MET A 274 -2.63 17.31 7.33
CA MET A 274 -1.86 18.36 6.69
C MET A 274 -2.63 19.11 5.61
N LEU A 275 -3.05 18.45 4.50
CA LEU A 275 -3.70 19.15 3.37
C LEU A 275 -4.97 19.89 3.79
N TYR A 276 -5.82 19.24 4.57
CA TYR A 276 -7.12 19.81 5.02
C TYR A 276 -7.02 20.51 6.38
N THR A 277 -5.83 20.96 6.79
CA THR A 277 -5.64 21.72 8.01
C THR A 277 -5.39 23.22 7.68
N PRO A 278 -5.75 24.15 8.57
CA PRO A 278 -5.32 25.54 8.46
C PRO A 278 -3.80 25.65 8.66
N SER A 279 -3.21 26.75 8.16
CA SER A 279 -1.82 27.09 8.49
C SER A 279 -1.68 27.47 9.97
N ASN A 280 -0.46 27.44 10.51
CA ASN A 280 -0.20 27.76 11.90
C ASN A 280 -0.71 29.16 12.30
N GLU A 281 -0.68 30.14 11.38
CA GLU A 281 -1.20 31.49 11.61
C GLU A 281 -2.72 31.52 11.78
N LEU A 282 -3.43 30.55 11.24
CA LEU A 282 -4.88 30.40 11.28
C LEU A 282 -5.33 29.21 12.16
N ALA A 283 -4.44 28.69 12.99
CA ALA A 283 -4.71 27.50 13.80
C ALA A 283 -5.90 27.65 14.75
N GLU A 284 -6.14 28.85 15.29
CA GLU A 284 -7.27 29.17 16.15
C GLU A 284 -8.54 29.62 15.39
N SER A 285 -8.49 29.55 14.06
CA SER A 285 -9.65 29.90 13.22
C SER A 285 -10.70 28.80 13.17
N GLY A 286 -11.94 29.13 12.81
CA GLY A 286 -13.01 28.13 12.59
C GLY A 286 -12.86 27.27 11.35
N LEU A 287 -11.67 27.16 10.74
CA LEU A 287 -11.42 26.43 9.50
C LEU A 287 -11.28 24.91 9.69
N TRP A 288 -11.39 24.41 10.93
CA TRP A 288 -11.25 22.97 11.25
C TRP A 288 -12.52 22.17 10.94
N HIS A 289 -13.70 22.77 10.81
CA HIS A 289 -14.97 22.06 10.60
C HIS A 289 -14.95 21.03 9.46
N PHE A 290 -14.22 21.32 8.39
CA PHE A 290 -14.14 20.38 7.27
C PHE A 290 -13.28 19.16 7.65
N THR A 291 -12.16 19.40 8.32
CA THR A 291 -11.24 18.36 8.81
C THR A 291 -11.91 17.51 9.87
N GLU A 292 -12.67 18.10 10.80
CA GLU A 292 -13.46 17.42 11.82
C GLU A 292 -14.47 16.46 11.20
N ASN A 293 -15.22 16.90 10.19
CA ASN A 293 -16.19 16.06 9.48
C ASN A 293 -15.52 14.91 8.73
N ILE A 294 -14.41 15.15 8.04
CA ILE A 294 -13.63 14.09 7.39
C ILE A 294 -13.10 13.12 8.46
N GLY A 295 -12.56 13.65 9.56
CA GLY A 295 -12.05 12.86 10.68
C GLY A 295 -13.11 11.93 11.24
N HIS A 296 -14.33 12.43 11.50
CA HIS A 296 -15.46 11.63 11.96
C HIS A 296 -15.81 10.48 11.02
N VAL A 297 -15.90 10.75 9.73
CA VAL A 297 -16.14 9.70 8.71
C VAL A 297 -15.02 8.66 8.72
N ILE A 298 -13.75 9.08 8.83
CA ILE A 298 -12.60 8.16 8.86
C ILE A 298 -12.56 7.33 10.15
N ILE A 299 -12.97 7.88 11.30
CA ILE A 299 -13.16 7.08 12.53
C ILE A 299 -14.06 5.89 12.23
N TRP A 300 -15.24 6.11 11.66
CA TRP A 300 -16.20 5.05 11.37
C TRP A 300 -15.73 4.07 10.30
N ILE A 301 -15.08 4.55 9.25
CA ILE A 301 -14.42 3.68 8.27
C ILE A 301 -13.37 2.79 8.95
N GLY A 302 -12.58 3.35 9.86
CA GLY A 302 -11.61 2.60 10.66
C GLY A 302 -12.26 1.55 11.55
N ILE A 303 -13.30 1.92 12.30
CA ILE A 303 -14.06 1.01 13.18
C ILE A 303 -14.68 -0.16 12.39
N ILE A 304 -15.35 0.13 11.27
CA ILE A 304 -15.95 -0.89 10.40
C ILE A 304 -14.85 -1.80 9.82
N THR A 305 -13.74 -1.21 9.36
CA THR A 305 -12.61 -1.95 8.79
C THR A 305 -12.01 -2.91 9.81
N MET A 306 -11.74 -2.43 11.05
CA MET A 306 -11.10 -3.28 12.05
C MET A 306 -12.01 -4.40 12.55
N LEU A 307 -13.30 -4.13 12.74
CA LEU A 307 -14.26 -5.10 13.26
C LEU A 307 -14.55 -6.21 12.24
N LEU A 308 -14.93 -5.84 11.01
CA LEU A 308 -15.23 -6.80 9.95
C LEU A 308 -14.03 -7.69 9.65
N ALA A 309 -12.84 -7.10 9.55
CA ALA A 309 -11.64 -7.87 9.29
C ALA A 309 -11.25 -8.79 10.45
N ALA A 310 -11.47 -8.39 11.72
CA ALA A 310 -11.23 -9.25 12.87
C ALA A 310 -12.18 -10.45 12.88
N LEU A 311 -13.47 -10.25 12.62
CA LEU A 311 -14.44 -11.33 12.48
C LEU A 311 -14.05 -12.31 11.37
N MET A 312 -13.66 -11.78 10.21
CA MET A 312 -13.18 -12.61 9.09
C MET A 312 -11.90 -13.38 9.44
N ALA A 313 -10.97 -12.78 10.20
CA ALA A 313 -9.75 -13.45 10.65
C ALA A 313 -10.03 -14.66 11.55
N VAL A 314 -11.00 -14.53 12.48
CA VAL A 314 -11.40 -15.64 13.38
C VAL A 314 -11.84 -16.87 12.60
N LEU A 315 -12.52 -16.69 11.48
CA LEU A 315 -13.09 -17.76 10.66
C LEU A 315 -12.10 -18.42 9.68
N GLN A 316 -10.88 -17.88 9.52
CA GLN A 316 -9.91 -18.43 8.55
C GLN A 316 -9.16 -19.65 9.10
N ASN A 317 -9.02 -20.70 8.27
CA ASN A 317 -8.18 -21.85 8.55
C ASN A 317 -6.84 -21.81 7.79
N ASN A 318 -6.71 -20.96 6.78
CA ASN A 318 -5.44 -20.70 6.10
C ASN A 318 -4.65 -19.63 6.89
N ALA A 319 -3.47 -19.97 7.39
CA ALA A 319 -2.65 -19.09 8.22
C ALA A 319 -2.29 -17.76 7.53
N LYS A 320 -1.90 -17.78 6.24
CA LYS A 320 -1.59 -16.57 5.48
C LYS A 320 -2.82 -15.69 5.28
N ARG A 321 -4.00 -16.29 5.04
CA ARG A 321 -5.25 -15.56 4.88
C ARG A 321 -5.74 -14.96 6.20
N LEU A 322 -5.58 -15.68 7.32
CA LEU A 322 -5.81 -15.14 8.66
C LEU A 322 -4.90 -13.92 8.91
N LEU A 323 -3.61 -14.04 8.64
CA LEU A 323 -2.66 -12.93 8.78
C LEU A 323 -3.03 -11.74 7.88
N ALA A 324 -3.57 -11.96 6.68
CA ALA A 324 -4.05 -10.90 5.79
C ALA A 324 -5.22 -10.12 6.41
N TYR A 325 -6.28 -10.80 6.83
CA TYR A 325 -7.41 -10.15 7.52
C TYR A 325 -6.99 -9.46 8.81
N SER A 326 -6.10 -10.07 9.56
CA SER A 326 -5.49 -9.46 10.73
C SER A 326 -4.73 -8.16 10.38
N SER A 327 -4.13 -8.03 9.18
CA SER A 327 -3.49 -6.80 8.72
C SER A 327 -4.52 -5.72 8.42
N ILE A 328 -5.62 -6.07 7.75
CA ILE A 328 -6.73 -5.16 7.48
C ILE A 328 -7.33 -4.65 8.79
N SER A 329 -7.52 -5.55 9.77
CA SER A 329 -8.01 -5.16 11.10
C SER A 329 -7.10 -4.12 11.77
N GLN A 330 -5.77 -4.34 11.75
CA GLN A 330 -4.84 -3.36 12.34
C GLN A 330 -4.77 -2.05 11.53
N MET A 331 -5.00 -2.09 10.22
CA MET A 331 -5.16 -0.86 9.43
C MET A 331 -6.40 -0.07 9.84
N GLY A 332 -7.48 -0.76 10.22
CA GLY A 332 -8.67 -0.12 10.79
C GLY A 332 -8.35 0.67 12.07
N TYR A 333 -7.50 0.11 12.98
CA TYR A 333 -7.02 0.84 14.15
C TYR A 333 -6.24 2.11 13.78
N ILE A 334 -5.37 2.01 12.77
CA ILE A 334 -4.60 3.15 12.26
C ILE A 334 -5.53 4.21 11.67
N LEU A 335 -6.48 3.81 10.82
CA LEU A 335 -7.45 4.73 10.21
C LEU A 335 -8.32 5.42 11.26
N MET A 336 -8.79 4.69 12.27
CA MET A 336 -9.54 5.26 13.40
C MET A 336 -8.70 6.32 14.13
N GLY A 337 -7.41 6.05 14.38
CA GLY A 337 -6.49 7.02 14.99
C GLY A 337 -6.25 8.26 14.13
N VAL A 338 -6.11 8.09 12.80
CA VAL A 338 -6.03 9.21 11.84
C VAL A 338 -7.32 10.02 11.85
N GLY A 339 -8.47 9.34 11.86
CA GLY A 339 -9.78 9.97 11.96
C GLY A 339 -9.94 10.76 13.27
N ALA A 340 -9.51 10.20 14.40
CA ALA A 340 -9.55 10.88 15.70
C ALA A 340 -8.65 12.14 15.71
N ALA A 341 -7.44 12.05 15.12
CA ALA A 341 -6.58 13.24 14.97
C ALA A 341 -7.24 14.33 14.12
N GLY A 342 -7.90 13.97 13.01
CA GLY A 342 -8.62 14.91 12.17
C GLY A 342 -9.88 15.46 12.83
N TYR A 343 -10.63 14.62 13.57
CA TYR A 343 -11.86 15.02 14.28
C TYR A 343 -11.58 16.01 15.41
N LEU A 344 -10.52 15.77 16.18
CA LEU A 344 -10.06 16.70 17.23
C LEU A 344 -9.33 17.91 16.66
N GLY A 345 -8.92 17.87 15.38
CA GLY A 345 -8.33 18.99 14.68
C GLY A 345 -7.08 19.54 15.37
N TYR A 346 -7.13 20.81 15.82
CA TYR A 346 -6.02 21.47 16.51
C TYR A 346 -5.58 20.75 17.79
N ASP A 347 -6.50 20.03 18.43
CA ASP A 347 -6.30 19.31 19.68
C ASP A 347 -5.91 17.82 19.45
N GLY A 348 -5.77 17.39 18.19
CA GLY A 348 -5.65 15.98 17.79
C GLY A 348 -4.29 15.28 17.99
N ALA A 349 -3.38 15.85 18.79
CA ALA A 349 -2.03 15.32 19.00
C ALA A 349 -2.01 13.87 19.55
N MET A 350 -2.97 13.48 20.38
CA MET A 350 -3.08 12.11 20.91
C MET A 350 -3.38 11.10 19.81
N GLY A 351 -4.30 11.45 18.89
CA GLY A 351 -4.58 10.64 17.69
C GLY A 351 -3.34 10.46 16.83
N PHE A 352 -2.58 11.53 16.59
CA PHE A 352 -1.30 11.50 15.87
C PHE A 352 -0.31 10.55 16.54
N GLY A 353 -0.10 10.66 17.84
CA GLY A 353 0.77 9.79 18.61
C GLY A 353 0.37 8.33 18.51
N GLY A 354 -0.93 8.05 18.66
CA GLY A 354 -1.50 6.71 18.61
C GLY A 354 -1.29 6.02 17.26
N PHE A 355 -1.73 6.65 16.15
CA PHE A 355 -1.60 6.01 14.85
C PHE A 355 -0.14 5.89 14.39
N THR A 356 0.69 6.89 14.62
CA THR A 356 2.10 6.88 14.23
C THR A 356 2.86 5.76 14.92
N TYR A 357 2.70 5.65 16.25
CA TYR A 357 3.35 4.58 17.00
C TYR A 357 2.80 3.19 16.59
N HIS A 358 1.49 3.10 16.32
CA HIS A 358 0.90 1.84 15.89
C HIS A 358 1.34 1.42 14.49
N ILE A 359 1.56 2.35 13.57
CA ILE A 359 2.14 2.07 12.23
C ILE A 359 3.52 1.42 12.36
N ILE A 360 4.40 2.00 13.18
CA ILE A 360 5.75 1.46 13.42
C ILE A 360 5.65 0.05 14.02
N ASN A 361 4.89 -0.12 15.08
CA ASN A 361 4.73 -1.40 15.78
C ASN A 361 4.12 -2.47 14.88
N HIS A 362 3.07 -2.13 14.14
CA HIS A 362 2.40 -3.01 13.21
C HIS A 362 3.33 -3.45 12.08
N ALA A 363 4.21 -2.56 11.58
CA ALA A 363 5.17 -2.91 10.55
C ALA A 363 6.09 -4.06 11.01
N PHE A 364 6.61 -3.99 12.24
CA PHE A 364 7.52 -5.01 12.76
C PHE A 364 6.83 -6.34 13.08
N PHE A 365 5.76 -6.36 13.87
CA PHE A 365 5.17 -7.64 14.24
C PHE A 365 4.49 -8.33 13.04
N LYS A 366 3.99 -7.60 12.04
CA LYS A 366 3.39 -8.20 10.85
C LYS A 366 4.42 -8.77 9.89
N SER A 367 5.48 -8.02 9.61
CA SER A 367 6.60 -8.56 8.82
C SER A 367 7.22 -9.77 9.51
N GLY A 368 7.36 -9.72 10.84
CA GLY A 368 7.79 -10.86 11.64
C GLY A 368 6.90 -12.08 11.43
N PHE A 369 5.59 -11.96 11.60
CA PHE A 369 4.67 -13.09 11.42
C PHE A 369 4.79 -13.77 10.05
N PHE A 370 4.82 -12.99 8.96
CA PHE A 370 4.90 -13.57 7.63
C PHE A 370 6.26 -14.22 7.36
N ILE A 371 7.36 -13.61 7.79
CA ILE A 371 8.71 -14.18 7.65
C ILE A 371 8.84 -15.46 8.46
N LEU A 372 8.41 -15.43 9.74
CA LEU A 372 8.50 -16.59 10.63
C LEU A 372 7.59 -17.74 10.17
N PHE A 373 6.38 -17.44 9.69
CA PHE A 373 5.54 -18.46 9.06
C PHE A 373 6.18 -18.99 7.77
N GLY A 374 6.88 -18.13 7.02
CA GLY A 374 7.65 -18.52 5.85
C GLY A 374 8.71 -19.57 6.14
N ILE A 375 9.40 -19.50 7.29
CA ILE A 375 10.37 -20.50 7.73
C ILE A 375 9.70 -21.87 7.90
N ILE A 376 8.53 -21.91 8.50
CA ILE A 376 7.74 -23.15 8.66
C ILE A 376 7.28 -23.66 7.29
N TYR A 377 6.75 -22.76 6.47
CA TYR A 377 6.20 -23.07 5.16
C TYR A 377 7.24 -23.67 4.20
N THR A 378 8.48 -23.20 4.20
CA THR A 378 9.54 -23.77 3.33
C THR A 378 9.86 -25.23 3.60
N ARG A 379 9.55 -25.76 4.79
CA ARG A 379 9.76 -27.17 5.16
C ARG A 379 8.51 -28.02 4.98
N LEU A 380 7.33 -27.43 5.22
CA LEU A 380 6.09 -28.19 5.26
C LEU A 380 5.23 -28.03 4.01
N HIS A 381 5.36 -26.89 3.29
CA HIS A 381 4.49 -26.49 2.18
C HIS A 381 2.99 -26.58 2.54
N GLU A 382 2.66 -26.26 3.79
CA GLU A 382 1.28 -26.32 4.31
C GLU A 382 0.88 -24.96 4.89
N VAL A 383 -0.31 -24.50 4.54
CA VAL A 383 -0.91 -23.24 5.02
C VAL A 383 -2.16 -23.47 5.86
N ASN A 384 -2.75 -24.68 5.79
CA ASN A 384 -3.92 -25.03 6.58
C ASN A 384 -3.51 -25.35 8.03
N MET A 385 -3.99 -24.55 8.98
CA MET A 385 -3.66 -24.68 10.39
C MET A 385 -4.12 -26.00 11.00
N ASP A 386 -5.20 -26.62 10.48
CA ASP A 386 -5.71 -27.90 10.98
C ASP A 386 -4.72 -29.06 10.70
N LYS A 387 -3.82 -28.89 9.73
CA LYS A 387 -2.78 -29.84 9.36
C LYS A 387 -1.44 -29.58 10.04
N LEU A 388 -1.32 -28.46 10.76
CA LEU A 388 -0.15 -28.13 11.56
C LEU A 388 -0.34 -28.58 13.01
N GLY A 389 0.65 -28.36 13.85
CA GLY A 389 0.60 -28.61 15.30
C GLY A 389 1.88 -29.18 15.85
N GLY A 390 2.17 -28.97 17.14
CA GLY A 390 3.32 -29.52 17.85
C GLY A 390 4.70 -29.03 17.40
N LEU A 391 4.77 -27.87 16.70
CA LEU A 391 6.01 -27.43 16.03
C LEU A 391 7.00 -26.71 16.96
N TRP A 392 6.64 -26.38 18.20
CA TRP A 392 7.47 -25.55 19.09
C TRP A 392 8.89 -26.12 19.35
N ARG A 393 9.03 -27.47 19.45
CA ARG A 393 10.33 -28.15 19.65
C ARG A 393 11.16 -28.23 18.36
N LYS A 394 10.50 -28.19 17.19
CA LYS A 394 11.16 -28.33 15.88
C LYS A 394 11.65 -26.98 15.35
N PHE A 395 11.07 -25.87 15.81
CA PHE A 395 11.38 -24.50 15.43
C PHE A 395 11.49 -23.61 16.68
N PRO A 396 12.46 -23.81 17.58
CA PRO A 396 12.48 -23.14 18.89
C PRO A 396 12.68 -21.62 18.81
N VAL A 397 13.56 -21.13 17.91
CA VAL A 397 13.80 -19.67 17.76
C VAL A 397 12.62 -19.02 17.05
N THR A 398 12.08 -19.66 16.01
CA THR A 398 10.85 -19.20 15.34
C THR A 398 9.66 -19.16 16.29
N PHE A 399 9.51 -20.18 17.17
CA PHE A 399 8.48 -20.20 18.22
C PHE A 399 8.61 -18.99 19.16
N ALA A 400 9.81 -18.72 19.67
CA ALA A 400 10.04 -17.60 20.57
C ALA A 400 9.75 -16.25 19.87
N ALA A 401 10.24 -16.06 18.64
CA ALA A 401 9.98 -14.84 17.87
C ALA A 401 8.50 -14.67 17.51
N PHE A 402 7.82 -15.77 17.16
CA PHE A 402 6.39 -15.75 16.86
C PHE A 402 5.57 -15.42 18.11
N ALA A 403 5.96 -15.92 19.29
CA ALA A 403 5.35 -15.58 20.58
C ALA A 403 5.49 -14.09 20.91
N VAL A 404 6.67 -13.50 20.64
CA VAL A 404 6.92 -12.07 20.82
C VAL A 404 6.06 -11.23 19.86
N CYS A 405 5.95 -11.61 18.58
CA CYS A 405 5.04 -10.97 17.63
C CYS A 405 3.58 -11.10 18.08
N ALA A 406 3.18 -12.27 18.60
CA ALA A 406 1.83 -12.51 19.11
C ALA A 406 1.53 -11.63 20.34
N ALA A 407 2.44 -11.55 21.28
CA ALA A 407 2.32 -10.67 22.44
C ALA A 407 2.21 -9.20 22.02
N GLY A 408 3.00 -8.77 21.01
CA GLY A 408 2.95 -7.44 20.44
C GLY A 408 1.56 -7.11 19.90
N ILE A 409 1.04 -7.87 18.94
CA ILE A 409 -0.25 -7.57 18.31
C ILE A 409 -1.45 -7.69 19.28
N MET A 410 -1.39 -8.63 20.22
CA MET A 410 -2.41 -8.76 21.28
C MET A 410 -2.42 -7.57 22.24
N GLY A 411 -1.33 -6.79 22.29
CA GLY A 411 -1.20 -5.66 23.21
C GLY A 411 -0.82 -6.08 24.62
N ILE A 412 -0.08 -7.17 24.79
CA ILE A 412 0.41 -7.59 26.11
C ILE A 412 1.40 -6.55 26.65
N PRO A 413 1.24 -6.09 27.90
CA PRO A 413 2.16 -5.14 28.53
C PRO A 413 3.62 -5.59 28.43
N GLY A 414 4.52 -4.64 28.13
CA GLY A 414 5.94 -4.92 27.90
C GLY A 414 6.30 -5.23 26.44
N PHE A 415 5.31 -5.40 25.55
CA PHE A 415 5.52 -5.52 24.10
C PHE A 415 5.00 -4.29 23.34
N ASN A 416 5.51 -4.09 22.15
CA ASN A 416 5.35 -2.84 21.40
C ASN A 416 3.88 -2.45 21.12
N GLY A 417 2.99 -3.39 20.88
CA GLY A 417 1.59 -3.08 20.54
C GLY A 417 0.75 -2.57 21.72
N TYR A 418 1.17 -2.84 22.97
CA TYR A 418 0.50 -2.35 24.16
C TYR A 418 0.42 -0.82 24.17
N ALA A 419 1.57 -0.17 24.15
CA ALA A 419 1.63 1.29 24.27
C ALA A 419 0.88 2.00 23.13
N SER A 420 1.03 1.53 21.88
CA SER A 420 0.36 2.15 20.75
C SER A 420 -1.15 1.95 20.75
N LYS A 421 -1.66 0.79 21.19
CA LYS A 421 -3.12 0.58 21.36
C LYS A 421 -3.69 1.42 22.50
N THR A 422 -2.94 1.60 23.56
CA THR A 422 -3.32 2.49 24.67
C THR A 422 -3.48 3.94 24.17
N LEU A 423 -2.51 4.47 23.42
CA LEU A 423 -2.63 5.82 22.85
C LEU A 423 -3.80 5.93 21.85
N LEU A 424 -4.05 4.90 21.04
CA LEU A 424 -5.23 4.86 20.16
C LEU A 424 -6.55 4.81 20.94
N HIS A 425 -6.58 4.11 22.07
CA HIS A 425 -7.75 4.09 22.96
C HIS A 425 -7.98 5.47 23.59
N HIS A 426 -6.92 6.12 24.09
CA HIS A 426 -7.02 7.49 24.58
C HIS A 426 -7.54 8.45 23.50
N ALA A 427 -7.09 8.33 22.26
CA ALA A 427 -7.53 9.18 21.15
C ALA A 427 -9.04 9.05 20.87
N ILE A 428 -9.62 7.85 20.91
CA ILE A 428 -11.07 7.67 20.69
C ILE A 428 -11.89 8.09 21.91
N VAL A 429 -11.35 7.93 23.12
CA VAL A 429 -11.97 8.44 24.34
C VAL A 429 -11.98 9.96 24.34
N GLU A 430 -10.88 10.61 24.00
CA GLU A 430 -10.76 12.08 23.87
C GLU A 430 -11.71 12.61 22.81
N ALA A 431 -11.84 11.92 21.66
CA ALA A 431 -12.81 12.27 20.62
C ALA A 431 -14.26 12.18 21.13
N PHE A 432 -14.59 11.20 21.99
CA PHE A 432 -15.89 11.13 22.63
C PHE A 432 -16.10 12.26 23.64
N GLU A 433 -15.12 12.54 24.49
CA GLU A 433 -15.21 13.55 25.54
C GLU A 433 -15.33 14.97 24.99
N HIS A 434 -14.83 15.23 23.77
CA HIS A 434 -14.88 16.55 23.13
C HIS A 434 -16.31 17.05 22.85
N HIS A 435 -17.20 16.18 22.36
CA HIS A 435 -18.58 16.53 22.04
C HIS A 435 -19.63 15.62 22.66
N HIS A 436 -19.25 14.60 23.44
CA HIS A 436 -20.12 13.61 24.06
C HIS A 436 -21.10 12.91 23.09
N LEU A 437 -20.68 12.70 21.83
CA LEU A 437 -21.51 12.06 20.80
C LEU A 437 -21.66 10.56 21.10
N TRP A 438 -22.91 10.08 21.14
CA TRP A 438 -23.21 8.68 21.44
C TRP A 438 -22.52 7.69 20.48
N ASP A 439 -22.41 8.05 19.23
CA ASP A 439 -21.78 7.20 18.22
C ASP A 439 -20.27 7.03 18.46
N LEU A 440 -19.57 8.03 18.98
CA LEU A 440 -18.16 7.92 19.37
C LEU A 440 -17.98 7.07 20.64
N TRP A 441 -18.94 7.11 21.57
CA TRP A 441 -18.99 6.15 22.66
C TRP A 441 -19.15 4.72 22.16
N ALA A 442 -20.02 4.49 21.18
CA ALA A 442 -20.18 3.18 20.55
C ALA A 442 -18.90 2.75 19.82
N ALA A 443 -18.21 3.67 19.14
CA ALA A 443 -16.94 3.42 18.47
C ALA A 443 -15.85 2.93 19.44
N GLU A 444 -15.75 3.53 20.63
CA GLU A 444 -14.84 3.07 21.70
C GLU A 444 -15.18 1.64 22.16
N LYS A 445 -16.46 1.29 22.33
CA LYS A 445 -16.85 -0.08 22.73
C LYS A 445 -16.54 -1.10 21.63
N LEU A 446 -16.72 -0.73 20.36
CA LEU A 446 -16.33 -1.57 19.22
C LEU A 446 -14.81 -1.72 19.10
N PHE A 447 -14.03 -0.69 19.46
CA PHE A 447 -12.58 -0.80 19.58
C PHE A 447 -12.17 -1.86 20.61
N MET A 448 -12.77 -1.84 21.80
CA MET A 448 -12.50 -2.82 22.86
C MET A 448 -12.90 -4.24 22.44
N LEU A 449 -14.08 -4.40 21.84
CA LEU A 449 -14.56 -5.67 21.29
C LEU A 449 -13.58 -6.24 20.26
N THR A 450 -13.11 -5.39 19.31
CA THR A 450 -12.16 -5.80 18.28
C THR A 450 -10.80 -6.16 18.85
N SER A 451 -10.39 -5.50 19.94
CA SER A 451 -9.17 -5.85 20.67
C SER A 451 -9.26 -7.27 21.24
N GLY A 452 -10.41 -7.65 21.80
CA GLY A 452 -10.68 -9.03 22.22
C GLY A 452 -10.67 -10.02 21.06
N LEU A 453 -11.30 -9.71 19.92
CA LEU A 453 -11.25 -10.55 18.73
C LEU A 453 -9.81 -10.73 18.20
N THR A 454 -8.97 -9.68 18.32
CA THR A 454 -7.54 -9.76 17.97
C THR A 454 -6.82 -10.83 18.79
N VAL A 455 -7.04 -10.85 20.09
CA VAL A 455 -6.49 -11.89 20.98
C VAL A 455 -6.99 -13.27 20.57
N CYS A 456 -8.28 -13.41 20.25
CA CYS A 456 -8.89 -14.68 19.85
C CYS A 456 -8.25 -15.27 18.59
N TYR A 457 -8.16 -14.51 17.48
CA TYR A 457 -7.62 -15.08 16.24
C TYR A 457 -6.10 -15.29 16.28
N ILE A 458 -5.36 -14.47 17.02
CA ILE A 458 -3.91 -14.70 17.20
C ILE A 458 -3.66 -15.92 18.11
N ALA A 459 -4.45 -16.10 19.17
CA ALA A 459 -4.38 -17.31 19.99
C ALA A 459 -4.70 -18.56 19.15
N LYS A 460 -5.74 -18.50 18.29
CA LYS A 460 -6.05 -19.58 17.32
C LYS A 460 -4.82 -19.90 16.46
N LEU A 461 -4.22 -18.91 15.80
CA LEU A 461 -3.06 -19.08 14.93
C LEU A 461 -1.89 -19.70 15.69
N PHE A 462 -1.53 -19.12 16.83
CA PHE A 462 -0.37 -19.55 17.62
C PHE A 462 -0.53 -20.95 18.17
N ILE A 463 -1.68 -21.25 18.77
CA ILE A 463 -1.96 -22.57 19.36
C ILE A 463 -2.01 -23.65 18.28
N SER A 464 -2.65 -23.36 17.13
CA SER A 464 -2.77 -24.35 16.04
C SER A 464 -1.43 -24.70 15.40
N ILE A 465 -0.47 -23.79 15.36
CA ILE A 465 0.85 -24.05 14.76
C ILE A 465 1.77 -24.77 15.75
N PHE A 466 1.87 -24.26 16.96
CA PHE A 466 2.96 -24.66 17.86
C PHE A 466 2.58 -25.70 18.90
N PHE A 467 1.30 -25.81 19.28
CA PHE A 467 0.85 -26.74 20.31
C PHE A 467 0.04 -27.91 19.74
N GLY A 468 -0.28 -28.86 20.59
CA GLY A 468 -0.95 -30.11 20.21
C GLY A 468 0.01 -31.21 19.78
N LYS A 469 -0.54 -32.24 19.13
CA LYS A 469 0.25 -33.41 18.64
C LYS A 469 0.81 -33.10 17.25
N LEU A 470 2.08 -33.42 17.04
CA LEU A 470 2.66 -33.37 15.71
C LEU A 470 1.94 -34.37 14.80
N LYS A 471 1.49 -33.93 13.64
CA LYS A 471 0.82 -34.79 12.66
C LYS A 471 1.82 -35.75 12.04
N PRO A 472 1.46 -37.04 11.79
CA PRO A 472 2.39 -38.02 11.22
C PRO A 472 3.00 -37.58 9.89
N GLU A 473 2.22 -36.98 9.00
CA GLU A 473 2.69 -36.45 7.72
C GLU A 473 3.73 -35.30 7.89
N THR A 474 3.54 -34.45 8.89
CA THR A 474 4.44 -33.37 9.25
C THR A 474 5.75 -33.92 9.83
N GLU A 475 5.67 -34.98 10.65
CA GLU A 475 6.83 -35.64 11.24
C GLU A 475 7.72 -36.27 10.18
N VAL A 476 7.12 -36.90 9.17
CA VAL A 476 7.85 -37.48 8.03
C VAL A 476 8.59 -36.41 7.24
N LYS A 477 7.93 -35.26 6.94
CA LYS A 477 8.54 -34.15 6.20
C LYS A 477 9.72 -33.51 6.95
N LEU A 478 9.60 -33.35 8.26
CA LEU A 478 10.64 -32.73 9.09
C LEU A 478 11.81 -33.67 9.43
N GLY A 479 11.63 -34.99 9.31
CA GLY A 479 12.61 -35.97 9.70
C GLY A 479 12.90 -35.98 11.20
N ARG A 480 13.87 -36.81 11.61
CA ARG A 480 14.24 -36.96 13.03
C ARG A 480 15.15 -35.86 13.58
N LYS A 481 15.68 -34.95 12.74
CA LYS A 481 16.60 -33.89 13.17
C LYS A 481 15.86 -32.87 14.06
N GLY A 482 16.52 -32.45 15.14
CA GLY A 482 15.90 -31.64 16.20
C GLY A 482 15.53 -30.21 15.78
N GLN A 483 16.35 -29.55 14.97
CA GLN A 483 16.14 -28.12 14.55
C GLN A 483 16.07 -28.02 13.03
N ASN A 484 15.04 -27.27 12.57
CA ASN A 484 14.77 -27.06 11.14
C ASN A 484 15.02 -25.60 10.69
N GLU A 485 15.72 -24.82 11.50
CA GLU A 485 16.05 -23.41 11.25
C GLU A 485 17.52 -23.28 10.84
N ASN A 486 17.81 -22.55 9.78
CA ASN A 486 19.17 -22.25 9.41
C ASN A 486 19.69 -20.99 10.14
N PHE A 487 20.98 -20.67 9.97
CA PHE A 487 21.62 -19.55 10.66
C PHE A 487 20.97 -18.21 10.33
N ILE A 488 20.71 -17.92 9.05
CA ILE A 488 20.10 -16.63 8.60
C ILE A 488 18.69 -16.48 9.17
N GLU A 489 17.89 -17.55 9.13
CA GLU A 489 16.53 -17.56 9.68
C GLU A 489 16.52 -17.25 11.19
N ARG A 490 17.46 -17.84 11.94
CA ARG A 490 17.62 -17.57 13.39
C ARG A 490 18.03 -16.12 13.64
N VAL A 491 19.01 -15.59 12.88
CA VAL A 491 19.42 -14.18 13.00
C VAL A 491 18.23 -13.25 12.77
N VAL A 492 17.49 -13.42 11.69
CA VAL A 492 16.31 -12.58 11.38
C VAL A 492 15.25 -12.71 12.48
N ALA A 493 14.99 -13.92 12.99
CA ALA A 493 14.03 -14.13 14.08
C ALA A 493 14.45 -13.40 15.37
N ILE A 494 15.73 -13.47 15.74
CA ILE A 494 16.29 -12.79 16.92
C ILE A 494 16.20 -11.27 16.76
N MET A 495 16.45 -10.73 15.56
CA MET A 495 16.29 -9.29 15.29
C MET A 495 14.87 -8.81 15.53
N PHE A 496 13.84 -9.58 15.09
CA PHE A 496 12.44 -9.25 15.41
C PHE A 496 12.16 -9.28 16.91
N ILE A 497 12.68 -10.28 17.64
CA ILE A 497 12.56 -10.34 19.11
C ILE A 497 13.13 -9.07 19.74
N GLY A 498 14.38 -8.72 19.38
CA GLY A 498 15.08 -7.56 19.97
C GLY A 498 14.37 -6.24 19.73
N ILE A 499 13.90 -6.01 18.49
CA ILE A 499 13.24 -4.74 18.12
C ILE A 499 11.86 -4.62 18.77
N ILE A 500 11.04 -5.68 18.72
CA ILE A 500 9.70 -5.66 19.31
C ILE A 500 9.78 -5.47 20.83
N ALA A 501 10.73 -6.12 21.48
CA ALA A 501 11.00 -5.93 22.90
C ALA A 501 11.49 -4.50 23.21
N PHE A 502 12.42 -3.97 22.44
CA PHE A 502 12.93 -2.59 22.60
C PHE A 502 11.79 -1.55 22.49
N LEU A 503 10.98 -1.65 21.43
CA LEU A 503 9.85 -0.75 21.21
C LEU A 503 8.76 -0.89 22.31
N GLY A 504 8.64 -2.04 22.94
CA GLY A 504 7.65 -2.30 24.00
C GLY A 504 8.11 -1.91 25.39
N LEU A 505 9.39 -2.05 25.70
CA LEU A 505 9.94 -1.77 27.04
C LEU A 505 10.22 -0.30 27.27
N ALA A 506 10.45 0.49 26.21
CA ALA A 506 10.79 1.89 26.30
C ALA A 506 9.77 2.83 25.61
N PRO A 507 8.43 2.70 25.87
CA PRO A 507 7.42 3.50 25.19
C PRO A 507 7.58 5.00 25.43
N GLY A 508 7.95 5.42 26.65
CA GLY A 508 8.19 6.82 26.98
C GLY A 508 9.34 7.44 26.18
N ALA A 509 10.42 6.67 25.91
CA ALA A 509 11.53 7.13 25.07
C ALA A 509 11.08 7.25 23.59
N MET A 510 10.26 6.33 23.11
CA MET A 510 9.68 6.42 21.76
C MET A 510 8.78 7.64 21.60
N VAL A 511 7.89 7.87 22.56
CA VAL A 511 7.00 9.05 22.54
C VAL A 511 7.80 10.34 22.60
N SER A 512 8.71 10.48 23.57
CA SER A 512 9.42 11.74 23.78
C SER A 512 10.48 12.08 22.72
N ARG A 513 11.20 11.06 22.20
CA ARG A 513 12.32 11.30 21.27
C ARG A 513 11.97 11.15 19.78
N ILE A 514 10.87 10.47 19.47
CA ILE A 514 10.49 10.17 18.09
C ILE A 514 9.09 10.73 17.79
N ILE A 515 8.05 10.28 18.51
CA ILE A 515 6.65 10.57 18.17
C ILE A 515 6.30 12.05 18.37
N VAL A 516 6.65 12.64 19.51
CA VAL A 516 6.39 14.06 19.80
C VAL A 516 7.15 14.97 18.84
N PRO A 517 8.47 14.80 18.59
CA PRO A 517 9.14 15.57 17.53
C PRO A 517 8.55 15.44 16.14
N MET A 518 7.92 14.29 15.80
CA MET A 518 7.22 14.11 14.53
C MET A 518 5.97 14.99 14.38
N THR A 519 5.43 15.56 15.44
CA THR A 519 4.29 16.50 15.37
C THR A 519 4.70 17.87 14.82
N ALA A 520 5.97 18.23 14.85
CA ALA A 520 6.47 19.57 14.50
C ALA A 520 6.05 20.09 13.09
N PRO A 521 5.94 19.27 12.03
CA PRO A 521 5.47 19.73 10.72
C PRO A 521 3.94 19.93 10.64
N PHE A 522 3.20 19.57 11.67
CA PHE A 522 1.73 19.57 11.71
C PHE A 522 1.21 20.67 12.62
N THR A 523 0.00 21.14 12.35
CA THR A 523 -0.65 22.19 13.13
C THR A 523 -1.36 21.57 14.33
N TYR A 524 -0.71 21.54 15.49
CA TYR A 524 -1.28 21.05 16.75
C TYR A 524 -1.05 22.04 17.90
N ASN A 525 -1.99 22.08 18.82
CA ASN A 525 -1.92 22.86 20.04
C ASN A 525 -0.82 22.32 20.98
N ASP A 526 0.08 23.19 21.41
CA ASP A 526 1.19 22.84 22.30
C ASP A 526 0.74 22.22 23.62
N TYR A 527 -0.46 22.57 24.12
CA TYR A 527 -1.02 21.95 25.33
C TYR A 527 -1.23 20.44 25.14
N TYR A 528 -1.85 20.03 24.02
CA TYR A 528 -2.12 18.63 23.73
C TYR A 528 -0.87 17.85 23.28
N VAL A 529 0.09 18.51 22.64
CA VAL A 529 1.42 17.93 22.37
C VAL A 529 2.15 17.65 23.68
N ASN A 530 2.11 18.58 24.65
CA ASN A 530 2.68 18.38 25.98
C ASN A 530 1.91 17.33 26.79
N TYR A 531 0.61 17.23 26.61
CA TYR A 531 -0.22 16.18 27.22
C TYR A 531 0.19 14.79 26.69
N LEU A 532 0.36 14.62 25.38
CA LEU A 532 0.88 13.40 24.76
C LEU A 532 2.28 13.05 25.32
N LEU A 533 3.17 14.04 25.45
CA LEU A 533 4.52 13.85 26.01
C LEU A 533 4.51 13.31 27.45
N LYS A 534 3.57 13.80 28.25
CA LYS A 534 3.44 13.43 29.67
C LYS A 534 2.60 12.17 29.90
N THR A 535 1.89 11.68 28.91
CA THR A 535 1.03 10.51 29.01
C THR A 535 1.87 9.27 29.32
N SER A 536 1.59 8.64 30.47
CA SER A 536 2.16 7.35 30.83
C SER A 536 1.17 6.24 30.53
N VAL A 537 1.61 5.27 29.76
CA VAL A 537 0.82 4.06 29.47
C VAL A 537 0.85 3.03 30.62
N TRP A 538 1.67 3.26 31.65
CA TRP A 538 1.84 2.36 32.80
C TRP A 538 0.96 2.77 34.00
N ASN A 539 -0.29 3.13 33.73
CA ASN A 539 -1.28 3.41 34.77
C ASN A 539 -2.25 2.26 34.97
N ILE A 540 -2.93 2.21 36.09
CA ILE A 540 -3.85 1.10 36.46
C ILE A 540 -5.06 1.02 35.52
N HIS A 541 -5.55 2.14 34.98
CA HIS A 541 -6.70 2.18 34.09
C HIS A 541 -6.37 1.52 32.74
N ASP A 542 -5.20 1.82 32.17
CA ASP A 542 -4.73 1.23 30.92
C ASP A 542 -4.44 -0.27 31.10
N LEU A 543 -3.84 -0.66 32.23
CA LEU A 543 -3.61 -2.07 32.54
C LEU A 543 -4.91 -2.85 32.72
N LEU A 544 -5.94 -2.25 33.34
CA LEU A 544 -7.27 -2.85 33.42
C LEU A 544 -7.95 -2.93 32.07
N GLY A 545 -7.85 -1.90 31.23
CA GLY A 545 -8.41 -1.91 29.88
C GLY A 545 -7.86 -3.07 29.05
N ILE A 546 -6.53 -3.26 29.04
CA ILE A 546 -5.96 -4.40 28.31
C ILE A 546 -6.29 -5.75 28.97
N ALA A 547 -6.38 -5.82 30.28
CA ALA A 547 -6.79 -7.06 30.97
C ALA A 547 -8.22 -7.47 30.55
N ILE A 548 -9.15 -6.51 30.43
CA ILE A 548 -10.50 -6.74 29.90
C ILE A 548 -10.44 -7.26 28.46
N ALA A 549 -9.65 -6.61 27.58
CA ALA A 549 -9.52 -7.06 26.21
C ALA A 549 -8.93 -8.48 26.10
N LEU A 550 -7.93 -8.82 26.91
CA LEU A 550 -7.35 -10.17 26.99
C LEU A 550 -8.38 -11.19 27.50
N ALA A 551 -9.14 -10.85 28.55
CA ALA A 551 -10.18 -11.72 29.10
C ALA A 551 -11.29 -11.97 28.08
N LEU A 552 -11.77 -10.92 27.38
CA LEU A 552 -12.72 -11.04 26.28
C LEU A 552 -12.19 -11.96 25.17
N GLY A 553 -10.91 -11.80 24.80
CA GLY A 553 -10.30 -12.60 23.74
C GLY A 553 -10.17 -14.08 24.10
N VAL A 554 -9.79 -14.38 25.34
CA VAL A 554 -9.78 -15.76 25.85
C VAL A 554 -11.22 -16.32 25.90
N GLY A 555 -12.17 -15.54 26.36
CA GLY A 555 -13.59 -15.90 26.34
C GLY A 555 -14.10 -16.22 24.95
N PHE A 556 -13.82 -15.37 23.97
CA PHE A 556 -14.15 -15.62 22.54
C PHE A 556 -13.47 -16.89 22.03
N TYR A 557 -12.19 -17.09 22.31
CA TYR A 557 -11.48 -18.30 21.87
C TYR A 557 -12.14 -19.57 22.42
N ILE A 558 -12.46 -19.60 23.72
CA ILE A 558 -13.14 -20.74 24.34
C ILE A 558 -14.54 -20.95 23.74
N PHE A 559 -15.31 -19.87 23.56
CA PHE A 559 -16.64 -19.93 22.97
C PHE A 559 -16.62 -20.48 21.54
N PHE A 560 -15.78 -19.90 20.63
CA PHE A 560 -15.66 -20.35 19.26
C PHE A 560 -15.16 -21.78 19.15
N LYS A 561 -14.21 -22.19 20.02
CA LYS A 561 -13.71 -23.55 20.08
C LYS A 561 -14.78 -24.54 20.53
N ARG A 562 -15.54 -24.24 21.60
CA ARG A 562 -16.59 -25.13 22.12
C ARG A 562 -17.77 -25.30 21.16
N LYS A 563 -18.08 -24.27 20.41
CA LYS A 563 -19.16 -24.27 19.40
C LYS A 563 -18.71 -24.73 18.02
N GLU A 564 -17.44 -25.13 17.87
CA GLU A 564 -16.82 -25.54 16.61
C GLU A 564 -16.92 -24.49 15.48
N LEU A 565 -17.11 -23.22 15.85
CA LEU A 565 -17.28 -22.12 14.90
C LEU A 565 -16.00 -21.77 14.13
N PHE A 566 -14.84 -22.24 14.57
CA PHE A 566 -13.58 -22.05 13.84
C PHE A 566 -13.56 -22.77 12.48
N SER A 567 -14.36 -23.79 12.30
CA SER A 567 -14.50 -24.56 11.07
C SER A 567 -15.67 -24.08 10.18
N TYR A 568 -16.40 -23.05 10.64
CA TYR A 568 -17.55 -22.54 9.92
C TYR A 568 -17.09 -21.71 8.71
N SER A 569 -17.52 -22.08 7.52
CA SER A 569 -17.35 -21.29 6.30
C SER A 569 -18.55 -20.39 6.09
N LEU A 570 -18.32 -19.08 6.00
CA LEU A 570 -19.38 -18.15 5.63
C LEU A 570 -19.87 -18.47 4.21
N PRO A 571 -21.18 -18.41 3.97
CA PRO A 571 -21.74 -18.50 2.61
C PRO A 571 -21.18 -17.39 1.72
N ASP A 572 -20.98 -17.68 0.44
CA ASP A 572 -20.38 -16.75 -0.52
C ASP A 572 -21.10 -15.40 -0.60
N TYR A 573 -22.42 -15.39 -0.42
CA TYR A 573 -23.23 -14.16 -0.46
C TYR A 573 -22.96 -13.19 0.71
N VAL A 574 -22.31 -13.62 1.78
CA VAL A 574 -21.86 -12.75 2.90
C VAL A 574 -20.52 -12.08 2.57
N SER A 575 -19.81 -12.58 1.58
CA SER A 575 -18.55 -12.01 1.12
C SER A 575 -18.82 -10.64 0.46
N VAL A 576 -18.01 -9.64 0.81
CA VAL A 576 -18.03 -8.30 0.17
C VAL A 576 -17.79 -8.41 -1.34
N GLU A 577 -17.01 -9.40 -1.77
CA GLU A 577 -16.77 -9.72 -3.18
C GLU A 577 -18.09 -10.07 -3.90
N TYR A 578 -18.90 -10.93 -3.33
CA TYR A 578 -20.16 -11.38 -3.92
C TYR A 578 -21.30 -10.36 -3.79
N SER A 579 -21.39 -9.71 -2.64
CA SER A 579 -22.53 -8.82 -2.32
C SER A 579 -22.35 -7.40 -2.85
N VAL A 580 -21.10 -6.92 -3.00
CA VAL A 580 -20.83 -5.53 -3.42
C VAL A 580 -20.11 -5.47 -4.77
N TYR A 581 -18.99 -6.19 -4.92
CA TYR A 581 -18.16 -6.03 -6.13
C TYR A 581 -18.76 -6.68 -7.37
N ASN A 582 -19.27 -7.91 -7.28
CA ASN A 582 -19.86 -8.57 -8.44
C ASN A 582 -21.06 -7.80 -9.02
N PRO A 583 -22.02 -7.28 -8.20
CA PRO A 583 -23.07 -6.41 -8.70
C PRO A 583 -22.53 -5.10 -9.28
N ALA A 584 -21.57 -4.44 -8.59
CA ALA A 584 -20.98 -3.20 -9.06
C ALA A 584 -20.27 -3.36 -10.40
N VAL A 585 -19.45 -4.40 -10.56
CA VAL A 585 -18.77 -4.71 -11.83
C VAL A 585 -19.76 -5.01 -12.94
N LYS A 586 -20.86 -5.74 -12.66
CA LYS A 586 -21.91 -5.99 -13.64
C LYS A 586 -22.61 -4.68 -14.07
N ILE A 587 -22.95 -3.82 -13.12
CA ILE A 587 -23.59 -2.52 -13.40
C ILE A 587 -22.65 -1.63 -14.23
N LEU A 588 -21.38 -1.51 -13.82
CA LEU A 588 -20.37 -0.77 -14.55
C LEU A 588 -20.13 -1.34 -15.95
N GLY A 589 -20.02 -2.66 -16.07
CA GLY A 589 -19.90 -3.33 -17.37
C GLY A 589 -21.07 -3.03 -18.32
N ILE A 590 -22.30 -3.05 -17.80
CA ILE A 590 -23.49 -2.68 -18.56
C ILE A 590 -23.45 -1.18 -18.94
N ALA A 591 -23.06 -0.31 -18.01
CA ALA A 591 -22.94 1.13 -18.25
C ALA A 591 -21.89 1.43 -19.32
N PHE A 592 -20.67 0.86 -19.20
CA PHE A 592 -19.62 1.03 -20.19
C PHE A 592 -20.02 0.47 -21.58
N THR A 593 -20.69 -0.69 -21.63
CA THR A 593 -21.18 -1.24 -22.89
C THR A 593 -22.24 -0.36 -23.52
N ARG A 594 -23.11 0.29 -22.72
CA ARG A 594 -24.10 1.25 -23.23
C ARG A 594 -23.46 2.53 -23.74
N VAL A 595 -22.53 3.10 -22.95
CA VAL A 595 -21.77 4.30 -23.35
C VAL A 595 -20.94 4.02 -24.61
N GLY A 596 -20.23 2.90 -24.67
CA GLY A 596 -19.48 2.49 -25.86
C GLY A 596 -20.37 2.36 -27.09
N ARG A 597 -21.53 1.71 -26.99
CA ARG A 597 -22.50 1.66 -28.08
C ARG A 597 -23.02 3.04 -28.48
N TYR A 598 -23.31 3.89 -27.50
CA TYR A 598 -23.78 5.26 -27.80
C TYR A 598 -22.70 6.09 -28.52
N ILE A 599 -21.43 5.97 -28.13
CA ILE A 599 -20.29 6.62 -28.80
C ILE A 599 -20.14 6.08 -30.24
N ASP A 600 -20.20 4.76 -30.39
CA ASP A 600 -20.06 4.09 -31.69
C ASP A 600 -21.22 4.45 -32.65
N GLU A 601 -22.47 4.45 -32.14
CA GLU A 601 -23.65 4.90 -32.90
C GLU A 601 -23.59 6.39 -33.22
N SER A 602 -23.03 7.23 -32.31
CA SER A 602 -22.87 8.66 -32.55
C SER A 602 -21.77 8.94 -33.57
N ALA A 603 -20.64 8.24 -33.47
CA ALA A 603 -19.56 8.28 -34.46
C ALA A 603 -20.04 7.82 -35.84
N ASN A 604 -20.81 6.72 -35.90
CA ASN A 604 -21.44 6.26 -37.14
C ASN A 604 -22.45 7.25 -37.73
N ARG A 605 -23.26 7.91 -36.88
CA ARG A 605 -24.19 8.98 -37.34
C ARG A 605 -23.42 10.19 -37.90
N VAL A 606 -22.32 10.59 -37.27
CA VAL A 606 -21.46 11.66 -37.80
C VAL A 606 -20.78 11.23 -39.10
N TYR A 607 -20.25 10.01 -39.16
CA TYR A 607 -19.61 9.46 -40.36
C TYR A 607 -20.56 9.35 -41.54
N HIS A 608 -21.78 8.86 -41.35
CA HIS A 608 -22.79 8.74 -42.39
C HIS A 608 -23.57 10.05 -42.65
N GLY A 609 -23.61 10.96 -41.69
CA GLY A 609 -24.24 12.27 -41.81
C GLY A 609 -23.35 13.33 -42.46
N ALA A 610 -22.04 13.24 -42.33
CA ALA A 610 -21.10 14.21 -42.87
C ALA A 610 -21.18 14.38 -44.42
N PRO A 611 -21.33 13.30 -45.23
CA PRO A 611 -21.53 13.48 -46.67
C PRO A 611 -22.81 14.24 -47.02
N GLY A 612 -23.91 14.01 -46.24
CA GLY A 612 -25.17 14.70 -46.43
C GLY A 612 -25.16 16.18 -46.04
N ILE A 613 -24.37 16.54 -45.00
CA ILE A 613 -24.18 17.94 -44.59
C ILE A 613 -23.28 18.67 -45.60
N LEU A 614 -22.18 18.04 -46.05
CA LEU A 614 -21.31 18.58 -47.09
C LEU A 614 -22.06 18.74 -48.43
N ALA A 615 -22.94 17.80 -48.78
CA ALA A 615 -23.79 17.90 -49.96
C ALA A 615 -24.81 19.05 -49.86
N ARG A 616 -25.36 19.32 -48.66
CA ARG A 616 -26.30 20.45 -48.43
C ARG A 616 -25.59 21.80 -48.38
N THR A 617 -24.41 21.90 -47.90
CA THR A 617 -23.60 23.14 -47.91
C THR A 617 -23.05 23.44 -49.29
N SER A 618 -22.77 22.41 -50.14
CA SER A 618 -22.37 22.62 -51.53
C SER A 618 -23.52 23.11 -52.42
N VAL A 619 -24.79 22.83 -52.08
CA VAL A 619 -25.98 23.35 -52.76
C VAL A 619 -26.19 24.86 -52.47
N GLY A 620 -25.69 25.37 -51.33
CA GLY A 620 -25.75 26.81 -50.97
C GLY A 620 -24.75 27.71 -51.69
N VAL A 621 -23.74 27.16 -52.35
CA VAL A 621 -22.74 27.92 -53.13
C VAL A 621 -22.99 27.78 -54.66
N GLY A 622 -24.17 27.33 -55.02
CA GLY A 622 -24.56 26.98 -56.40
C GLY A 622 -24.88 28.14 -57.33
N PHE A 623 -23.93 29.11 -57.48
CA PHE A 623 -24.04 30.14 -58.54
C PHE A 623 -22.78 30.22 -59.42
N LEU A 624 -21.98 29.18 -59.49
CA LEU A 624 -20.88 29.08 -60.45
C LEU A 624 -20.91 27.67 -61.11
N ASP A 625 -21.38 27.67 -62.34
CA ASP A 625 -21.35 26.63 -63.36
C ASP A 625 -21.34 25.16 -62.87
N GLU A 626 -22.55 24.61 -62.81
CA GLU A 626 -22.89 23.32 -62.24
C GLU A 626 -22.15 22.08 -62.86
N LYS A 627 -21.63 22.22 -64.07
CA LYS A 627 -20.90 21.13 -64.79
C LYS A 627 -19.46 21.04 -64.38
N THR A 628 -18.78 22.16 -64.16
CA THR A 628 -17.34 22.20 -63.86
C THR A 628 -17.07 21.94 -62.36
N PHE A 629 -17.91 22.47 -61.47
CA PHE A 629 -17.77 22.31 -60.03
C PHE A 629 -18.13 20.89 -59.55
N ASN A 630 -19.15 20.25 -60.16
CA ASN A 630 -19.52 18.87 -59.82
C ASN A 630 -18.46 17.84 -60.26
N LEU A 631 -17.75 18.07 -61.34
CA LEU A 631 -16.75 17.12 -61.83
C LEU A 631 -15.40 17.22 -61.07
N TYR A 632 -14.94 18.45 -60.77
CA TYR A 632 -13.69 18.66 -60.09
C TYR A 632 -13.83 18.69 -58.57
N GLY A 633 -14.91 19.23 -58.02
CA GLY A 633 -15.18 19.22 -56.59
C GLY A 633 -15.40 17.85 -56.00
N ARG A 634 -16.21 16.99 -56.69
CA ARG A 634 -16.37 15.56 -56.29
C ARG A 634 -15.05 14.78 -56.38
N ARG A 635 -14.23 15.00 -57.42
CA ARG A 635 -12.93 14.36 -57.53
C ARG A 635 -11.94 14.85 -56.46
N LEU A 636 -11.95 16.13 -56.13
CA LEU A 636 -11.10 16.71 -55.08
C LEU A 636 -11.50 16.23 -53.68
N VAL A 637 -12.81 16.21 -53.37
CA VAL A 637 -13.30 15.70 -52.10
C VAL A 637 -13.05 14.19 -51.94
N LEU A 638 -13.26 13.41 -53.01
CA LEU A 638 -12.91 11.99 -53.01
C LEU A 638 -11.41 11.74 -52.92
N PHE A 639 -10.60 12.56 -53.58
CA PHE A 639 -9.14 12.50 -53.48
C PHE A 639 -8.66 12.91 -52.08
N CYS A 640 -9.20 13.96 -51.49
CA CYS A 640 -8.87 14.34 -50.10
C CYS A 640 -9.31 13.28 -49.10
N ALA A 641 -10.49 12.70 -49.25
CA ALA A 641 -11.00 11.60 -48.38
C ALA A 641 -10.10 10.36 -48.53
N GLN A 642 -9.76 9.96 -49.74
CA GLN A 642 -8.87 8.82 -49.99
C GLN A 642 -7.44 9.07 -49.53
N ALA A 643 -6.93 10.31 -49.70
CA ALA A 643 -5.62 10.71 -49.18
C ALA A 643 -5.60 10.73 -47.65
N PHE A 644 -6.69 11.18 -47.00
CA PHE A 644 -6.82 11.17 -45.54
C PHE A 644 -6.96 9.74 -44.98
N GLU A 645 -7.73 8.89 -45.65
CA GLU A 645 -7.86 7.46 -45.34
C GLU A 645 -6.53 6.71 -45.56
N GLY A 646 -5.81 7.04 -46.64
CA GLY A 646 -4.47 6.53 -46.91
C GLY A 646 -3.44 6.98 -45.88
N LEU A 647 -3.44 8.26 -45.50
CA LEU A 647 -2.53 8.80 -44.48
C LEU A 647 -2.88 8.23 -43.08
N TYR A 648 -4.16 8.10 -42.74
CA TYR A 648 -4.61 7.52 -41.49
C TYR A 648 -4.26 6.02 -41.41
N SER A 649 -4.48 5.26 -42.47
CA SER A 649 -4.12 3.85 -42.52
C SER A 649 -2.58 3.64 -42.51
N LEU A 650 -1.83 4.53 -43.16
CA LEU A 650 -0.38 4.51 -43.13
C LEU A 650 0.19 4.88 -41.77
N TRP A 651 -0.43 5.86 -41.10
CA TRP A 651 -0.10 6.28 -39.74
C TRP A 651 -0.38 5.17 -38.74
N ILE A 652 -1.57 4.55 -38.76
CA ILE A 652 -1.92 3.38 -37.93
C ILE A 652 -1.00 2.19 -38.23
N ALA A 653 -0.75 1.88 -39.52
CA ALA A 653 0.11 0.77 -39.88
C ALA A 653 1.60 1.02 -39.50
N THR A 654 2.02 2.29 -39.47
CA THR A 654 3.37 2.66 -39.03
C THR A 654 3.50 2.59 -37.52
N ILE A 655 2.50 3.09 -36.79
CA ILE A 655 2.41 2.98 -35.31
C ILE A 655 2.34 1.51 -34.90
N ASN A 656 1.45 0.72 -35.49
CA ASN A 656 1.37 -0.71 -35.22
C ASN A 656 2.67 -1.45 -35.49
N ARG A 657 3.36 -1.14 -36.62
CA ARG A 657 4.68 -1.72 -36.90
C ARG A 657 5.79 -1.27 -35.95
N MET A 658 5.75 -0.02 -35.49
CA MET A 658 6.66 0.45 -34.42
C MET A 658 6.39 -0.28 -33.12
N PHE A 659 5.13 -0.40 -32.72
CA PHE A 659 4.72 -1.12 -31.50
C PHE A 659 5.00 -2.62 -31.60
N GLU A 660 4.76 -3.26 -32.73
CA GLU A 660 5.13 -4.67 -32.94
C GLU A 660 6.65 -4.89 -32.89
N ARG A 661 7.44 -3.99 -33.48
CA ARG A 661 8.91 -4.08 -33.42
C ARG A 661 9.44 -3.82 -32.01
N ALA A 662 8.98 -2.76 -31.37
CA ALA A 662 9.32 -2.46 -29.97
C ALA A 662 8.86 -3.56 -29.02
N GLY A 663 7.63 -4.05 -29.17
CA GLY A 663 7.10 -5.16 -28.40
C GLY A 663 7.87 -6.47 -28.61
N LYS A 664 8.26 -6.78 -29.87
CA LYS A 664 9.11 -7.95 -30.16
C LYS A 664 10.51 -7.82 -29.53
N TYR A 665 11.13 -6.64 -29.62
CA TYR A 665 12.45 -6.40 -29.05
C TYR A 665 12.42 -6.44 -27.52
N LEU A 666 11.45 -5.76 -26.90
CA LEU A 666 11.23 -5.78 -25.45
C LEU A 666 10.83 -7.15 -24.96
N ARG A 667 9.99 -7.88 -25.69
CA ARG A 667 9.62 -9.27 -25.39
C ARG A 667 10.83 -10.18 -25.45
N THR A 668 11.67 -10.08 -26.48
CA THR A 668 12.89 -10.88 -26.61
C THR A 668 13.86 -10.55 -25.48
N LEU A 669 14.06 -9.27 -25.17
CA LEU A 669 14.89 -8.81 -24.06
C LEU A 669 14.35 -9.33 -22.71
N PHE A 670 13.04 -9.18 -22.47
CA PHE A 670 12.38 -9.62 -21.25
C PHE A 670 12.40 -11.15 -21.12
N MET A 671 12.12 -11.90 -22.19
CA MET A 671 12.17 -13.36 -22.20
C MET A 671 13.60 -13.87 -22.00
N THR A 672 14.61 -13.18 -22.56
CA THR A 672 16.02 -13.50 -22.37
C THR A 672 16.48 -13.18 -20.94
N MET A 673 16.08 -12.01 -20.40
CA MET A 673 16.43 -11.57 -19.06
C MET A 673 15.81 -12.45 -17.96
N PHE A 674 14.61 -12.96 -18.15
CA PHE A 674 13.85 -13.60 -17.09
C PHE A 674 13.61 -15.11 -17.29
N LYS A 675 14.20 -15.74 -18.34
CA LYS A 675 14.04 -17.17 -18.66
C LYS A 675 12.60 -17.64 -18.44
N PHE A 676 11.68 -17.13 -19.24
CA PHE A 676 10.34 -17.69 -19.32
C PHE A 676 10.44 -19.00 -20.13
N ASP A 677 10.67 -20.11 -19.48
CA ASP A 677 10.60 -21.44 -20.09
C ASP A 677 9.13 -21.79 -20.37
N TYR A 678 8.75 -21.63 -21.64
CA TYR A 678 7.59 -22.29 -22.22
C TYR A 678 7.99 -23.70 -22.69
N GLU A 679 8.47 -24.54 -21.80
CA GLU A 679 8.49 -25.98 -22.09
C GLU A 679 7.16 -26.62 -21.64
N THR A 680 6.29 -26.66 -22.63
CA THR A 680 5.54 -27.82 -23.16
C THR A 680 5.15 -28.88 -22.13
N ARG A 681 3.93 -28.81 -21.63
CA ARG A 681 3.10 -29.98 -21.55
C ARG A 681 2.09 -29.92 -22.70
N GLY A 682 2.18 -30.92 -23.59
CA GLY A 682 1.48 -31.00 -24.86
C GLY A 682 -0.03 -31.09 -24.74
N ASP A 683 -0.67 -29.97 -24.49
CA ASP A 683 -2.11 -29.82 -24.64
C ASP A 683 -2.37 -28.82 -25.77
N ARG A 684 -2.71 -29.36 -26.96
CA ARG A 684 -3.00 -28.62 -28.20
C ARG A 684 -4.20 -27.66 -28.11
N ARG A 685 -4.78 -27.45 -26.94
CA ARG A 685 -5.90 -26.50 -26.71
C ARG A 685 -5.47 -25.06 -26.46
N PHE A 686 -4.16 -24.76 -26.39
CA PHE A 686 -3.64 -23.41 -26.18
C PHE A 686 -3.21 -22.69 -27.46
N GLN A 687 -3.58 -23.20 -28.64
CA GLN A 687 -3.27 -22.54 -29.93
C GLN A 687 -4.13 -21.32 -30.28
N THR A 688 -5.10 -20.96 -29.44
CA THR A 688 -5.82 -19.69 -29.57
C THR A 688 -5.65 -18.83 -28.31
N PHE A 689 -4.42 -18.61 -27.89
CA PHE A 689 -4.13 -17.53 -26.97
C PHE A 689 -4.34 -16.22 -27.75
N ASN A 690 -5.50 -15.61 -27.52
CA ASN A 690 -5.79 -14.29 -28.04
C ASN A 690 -4.83 -13.32 -27.34
N ILE A 691 -3.81 -12.88 -28.07
CA ILE A 691 -2.68 -12.02 -27.66
C ILE A 691 -3.17 -10.71 -27.02
N SER A 692 -4.44 -10.35 -27.18
CA SER A 692 -5.04 -9.11 -26.70
C SER A 692 -5.08 -8.92 -25.19
N ASN A 693 -5.07 -10.00 -24.38
CA ASN A 693 -5.25 -9.86 -22.92
C ASN A 693 -3.96 -9.86 -22.10
N ILE A 694 -2.83 -10.35 -22.67
CA ILE A 694 -1.54 -10.38 -21.98
C ILE A 694 -0.68 -9.17 -22.39
N ASP A 695 -0.83 -8.70 -23.62
CA ASP A 695 -0.03 -7.60 -24.17
C ASP A 695 -0.44 -6.24 -23.59
N PHE A 696 -1.70 -6.05 -23.17
CA PHE A 696 -2.16 -4.78 -22.65
C PHE A 696 -1.65 -4.52 -21.21
N ASP A 697 -1.64 -5.54 -20.37
CA ASP A 697 -1.17 -5.43 -18.98
C ASP A 697 0.37 -5.27 -18.93
N LEU A 698 1.09 -6.01 -19.77
CA LEU A 698 2.53 -5.88 -19.93
C LEU A 698 2.90 -4.54 -20.61
N PHE A 699 2.09 -4.08 -21.55
CA PHE A 699 2.26 -2.84 -22.29
C PHE A 699 2.10 -1.60 -21.38
N ILE A 700 1.12 -1.59 -20.48
CA ILE A 700 0.96 -0.52 -19.46
C ILE A 700 2.16 -0.50 -18.52
N VAL A 701 2.59 -1.67 -18.02
CA VAL A 701 3.78 -1.77 -17.15
C VAL A 701 5.03 -1.26 -17.87
N LEU A 702 5.20 -1.59 -19.13
CA LEU A 702 6.35 -1.15 -19.95
C LEU A 702 6.27 0.32 -20.34
N ILE A 703 5.07 0.87 -20.60
CA ILE A 703 4.89 2.32 -20.83
C ILE A 703 5.24 3.11 -19.56
N VAL A 704 4.76 2.67 -18.41
CA VAL A 704 5.03 3.37 -17.14
C VAL A 704 6.52 3.26 -16.78
N ILE A 705 7.13 2.07 -16.92
CA ILE A 705 8.58 1.91 -16.74
C ILE A 705 9.35 2.71 -17.79
N GLY A 706 8.92 2.70 -19.04
CA GLY A 706 9.52 3.48 -20.13
C GLY A 706 9.36 4.99 -19.94
N ALA A 707 8.22 5.46 -19.45
CA ALA A 707 7.99 6.86 -19.13
C ALA A 707 8.84 7.29 -17.92
N ILE A 708 8.95 6.45 -16.90
CA ILE A 708 9.82 6.71 -15.74
C ILE A 708 11.30 6.67 -16.14
N LEU A 709 11.72 5.72 -16.99
CA LEU A 709 13.08 5.66 -17.51
C LEU A 709 13.37 6.82 -18.47
N ALA A 710 12.44 7.21 -19.33
CA ALA A 710 12.60 8.36 -20.22
C ALA A 710 12.66 9.68 -19.46
N THR A 711 11.81 9.84 -18.42
CA THR A 711 11.90 11.00 -17.53
C THR A 711 13.19 10.96 -16.72
N SER A 712 13.63 9.81 -16.22
CA SER A 712 14.91 9.67 -15.50
C SER A 712 16.13 9.89 -16.41
N LEU A 713 16.08 9.46 -17.68
CA LEU A 713 17.16 9.70 -18.66
C LEU A 713 17.19 11.15 -19.13
N LEU A 714 16.04 11.79 -19.35
CA LEU A 714 15.96 13.24 -19.57
C LEU A 714 16.55 14.03 -18.40
N PHE A 715 16.49 13.46 -17.20
CA PHE A 715 17.10 14.00 -15.98
C PHE A 715 18.63 13.95 -15.93
N ILE A 716 19.23 12.94 -16.56
CA ILE A 716 20.68 12.72 -16.55
C ILE A 716 21.37 13.54 -17.65
N PHE A 717 20.63 13.92 -18.68
CA PHE A 717 21.17 14.59 -19.88
C PHE A 717 20.74 16.05 -20.05
N ASN A 718 19.93 16.62 -19.15
CA ASN A 718 19.68 18.06 -18.99
C ASN A 718 20.19 18.54 -17.62
#